data_2fbc7a1c63aecc09da389f9236bd865c
#
_entry.id   2fbc7a1c63aecc09da389f9236bd865c
#
_cell.length_a   1.000
_cell.length_b   1.000
_cell.length_c   1.000
_cell.angle_alpha   90.00
_cell.angle_beta   90.00
_cell.angle_gamma   90.00
#
_symmetry.space_group_name_H-M   'P 1'
#
loop_
_entity.id
_entity.type
_entity.pdbx_description
1 polymer ?
#
loop_
_entity_poly.entity_id
_entity_poly.type
_entity_poly.pdbx_seq_one_letter_code
_entity_poly.pdbx_strand_id
1 'polypeptide(L)'
;MKQYDSNVQGALDIAQTEAMRRQNTEITPYHLVWGFMTLPTSVSGKTLIKYKSTVDEFLKKQARASGEIPFESLRTSPKLAQWFTMASSRAAENGREELKEADFLKFLPQVLPELKINYEDLQVKETDEEIPNFLVNLNDLAREGKLDPVIGRSKEIRSVMEILGRRSKNNPVLVGSAGVGKTAIVEGLAEQIVKGRVPDVLKGKTIYSLDMGQLMAGTKYRGEFEEKLTAMLRYIKGQSGEAVLFIDEIHQLVGAGKTDGAMDAANLLKPALARGELHCIGATTQDEFQKYILGDQALERRFRAVPVNEPSKEDAIEILMGIRDKHEIHHGIKISDEAIYASVLLSDQYITDKFLPDKAIDLVDEAASALKLSAEAMPTELVELESEIRSKKIFAQVEKKNEEILREIDVLEKKFEAGKVVWEKEVNSLKQIASIKNKIDRVKFDLDAAQQRADYTEASRLKYAVLPELEKELNNFQNSWILERNHIAAVIARQTGIPSEKILKTKQDNLLHLEDDLNSVVYGQKESIREIADTLLTSYAGISSESRPLGSFLLKGPTGVGKTETAKAIAKFLFDQETNLVRLDLSEYSEKHSVAKLIGAPAGYVGYDEGGILTEAIRRKPYSVVLFDEVEKAHPDFSDILLQILDDGRLTDNKGRTINFKNTIVILTTNSKNIEGDFKPEVLGRLDAVLTYHSLDSSIMEKLIEKQLRQLNERLKVKGIVIELSESTEHILREQGFDPKFGARPLASVFNRVVNRPLAKEILAGRMLEGKYRADWNGELLQFVSIPEFAGSKL
;
A
#
# COMPACT_ATOMS: atom_id res chain seq x y z
N MET A 1 -5.40 46.67 -24.33
CA MET A 1 -4.27 47.09 -23.45
C MET A 1 -3.26 45.98 -23.53
N LYS A 2 -1.98 46.27 -23.73
CA LYS A 2 -0.95 45.24 -23.69
C LYS A 2 -0.83 44.72 -22.26
N GLN A 3 -0.80 43.41 -22.07
CA GLN A 3 -0.56 42.80 -20.77
C GLN A 3 0.94 42.80 -20.49
N TYR A 4 1.33 43.16 -19.25
CA TYR A 4 2.70 43.12 -18.77
C TYR A 4 2.76 42.04 -17.68
N ASP A 5 3.85 41.29 -17.63
CA ASP A 5 4.08 40.41 -16.51
C ASP A 5 4.34 41.21 -15.22
N SER A 6 4.26 40.54 -14.09
CA SER A 6 4.40 41.17 -12.77
C SER A 6 5.75 41.89 -12.59
N ASN A 7 6.82 41.39 -13.19
CA ASN A 7 8.16 41.98 -13.09
C ASN A 7 8.28 43.23 -13.95
N VAL A 8 7.74 43.20 -15.18
CA VAL A 8 7.72 44.38 -16.04
C VAL A 8 6.83 45.49 -15.44
N GLN A 9 5.65 45.12 -14.93
CA GLN A 9 4.76 46.07 -14.28
C GLN A 9 5.43 46.70 -13.06
N GLY A 10 6.00 45.87 -12.17
CA GLY A 10 6.71 46.37 -10.98
C GLY A 10 7.93 47.25 -11.32
N ALA A 11 8.68 46.89 -12.38
CA ALA A 11 9.80 47.72 -12.82
C ALA A 11 9.36 49.08 -13.41
N LEU A 12 8.21 49.10 -14.09
CA LEU A 12 7.60 50.37 -14.59
C LEU A 12 7.13 51.26 -13.45
N ASP A 13 6.50 50.71 -12.43
CA ASP A 13 6.03 51.49 -11.28
C ASP A 13 7.20 52.10 -10.51
N ILE A 14 8.30 51.36 -10.35
CA ILE A 14 9.54 51.86 -9.74
C ILE A 14 10.18 52.93 -10.66
N ALA A 15 10.21 52.68 -11.98
CA ALA A 15 10.76 53.64 -12.94
C ALA A 15 10.02 54.97 -12.90
N GLN A 16 8.70 54.96 -12.82
CA GLN A 16 7.86 56.17 -12.66
C GLN A 16 8.14 56.88 -11.33
N THR A 17 8.16 56.12 -10.24
CA THR A 17 8.45 56.66 -8.92
C THR A 17 9.82 57.34 -8.86
N GLU A 18 10.84 56.71 -9.47
CA GLU A 18 12.20 57.23 -9.49
C GLU A 18 12.32 58.48 -10.39
N ALA A 19 11.60 58.55 -11.52
CA ALA A 19 11.52 59.69 -12.37
C ALA A 19 10.91 60.91 -11.61
N MET A 20 9.83 60.70 -10.87
CA MET A 20 9.20 61.73 -10.04
C MET A 20 10.15 62.18 -8.91
N ARG A 21 10.76 61.25 -8.20
CA ARG A 21 11.71 61.54 -7.11
C ARG A 21 12.87 62.40 -7.58
N ARG A 22 13.34 62.22 -8.84
CA ARG A 22 14.44 63.00 -9.45
C ARG A 22 13.96 64.26 -10.17
N GLN A 23 12.66 64.50 -10.19
CA GLN A 23 12.03 65.62 -10.95
C GLN A 23 12.37 65.57 -12.46
N ASN A 24 12.51 64.36 -13.03
CA ASN A 24 12.76 64.25 -14.47
C ASN A 24 11.45 64.38 -15.24
N THR A 25 11.48 65.09 -16.38
CA THR A 25 10.31 65.41 -17.21
C THR A 25 9.84 64.22 -18.06
N GLU A 26 10.69 63.23 -18.24
CA GLU A 26 10.44 62.04 -19.07
C GLU A 26 10.93 60.79 -18.40
N ILE A 27 10.18 59.67 -18.59
CA ILE A 27 10.64 58.33 -18.25
C ILE A 27 11.51 57.83 -19.39
N THR A 28 12.78 57.55 -19.08
CA THR A 28 13.78 57.09 -20.07
C THR A 28 14.08 55.61 -19.88
N PRO A 29 14.77 54.92 -20.84
CA PRO A 29 15.24 53.58 -20.66
C PRO A 29 16.06 53.34 -19.39
N TYR A 30 16.82 54.34 -18.93
CA TYR A 30 17.58 54.23 -17.68
C TYR A 30 16.71 54.11 -16.44
N HIS A 31 15.53 54.72 -16.43
CA HIS A 31 14.56 54.57 -15.34
C HIS A 31 14.01 53.12 -15.30
N LEU A 32 13.73 52.55 -16.48
CA LEU A 32 13.25 51.14 -16.54
C LEU A 32 14.34 50.16 -16.11
N VAL A 33 15.57 50.37 -16.51
CA VAL A 33 16.72 49.59 -16.03
C VAL A 33 16.89 49.73 -14.51
N TRP A 34 16.72 50.94 -13.97
CA TRP A 34 16.70 51.15 -12.51
C TRP A 34 15.58 50.40 -11.83
N GLY A 35 14.42 50.30 -12.46
CA GLY A 35 13.28 49.50 -11.99
C GLY A 35 13.65 48.02 -11.88
N PHE A 36 14.22 47.45 -12.92
CA PHE A 36 14.68 46.07 -12.89
C PHE A 36 15.77 45.80 -11.84
N MET A 37 16.71 46.75 -11.66
CA MET A 37 17.76 46.64 -10.64
C MET A 37 17.22 46.67 -9.22
N THR A 38 16.12 47.37 -8.99
CA THR A 38 15.59 47.65 -7.63
C THR A 38 14.51 46.63 -7.26
N LEU A 39 13.87 45.98 -8.24
CA LEU A 39 12.81 45.02 -8.05
C LEU A 39 13.39 43.69 -7.51
N PRO A 40 12.99 43.23 -6.30
CA PRO A 40 13.54 41.97 -5.70
C PRO A 40 13.26 40.72 -6.53
N THR A 41 12.16 40.72 -7.29
CA THR A 41 11.70 39.60 -8.13
C THR A 41 12.32 39.57 -9.53
N SER A 42 13.02 40.62 -9.93
CA SER A 42 13.68 40.69 -11.25
C SER A 42 14.83 39.69 -11.38
N VAL A 43 14.77 38.89 -12.43
CA VAL A 43 15.78 37.83 -12.71
C VAL A 43 17.13 38.43 -13.01
N SER A 44 17.14 39.53 -13.77
CA SER A 44 18.37 40.21 -14.19
C SER A 44 18.86 41.25 -13.17
N GLY A 45 18.06 41.57 -12.17
CA GLY A 45 18.36 42.64 -11.20
C GLY A 45 19.72 42.50 -10.52
N LYS A 46 20.09 41.24 -10.14
CA LYS A 46 21.39 40.95 -9.53
C LYS A 46 22.58 41.23 -10.45
N THR A 47 22.43 41.00 -11.73
CA THR A 47 23.48 41.24 -12.72
C THR A 47 23.57 42.70 -13.10
N LEU A 48 22.41 43.34 -13.28
CA LEU A 48 22.32 44.77 -13.63
C LEU A 48 22.79 45.66 -12.49
N ILE A 49 22.72 45.24 -11.25
CA ILE A 49 23.16 46.04 -10.09
C ILE A 49 24.63 46.49 -10.17
N LYS A 50 25.46 45.76 -10.91
CA LYS A 50 26.86 46.11 -11.19
C LYS A 50 26.99 47.44 -11.94
N TYR A 51 25.96 47.84 -12.68
CA TYR A 51 25.92 49.06 -13.49
C TYR A 51 25.18 50.21 -12.79
N LYS A 52 24.82 50.02 -11.51
CA LYS A 52 24.02 50.98 -10.72
C LYS A 52 24.62 52.40 -10.70
N SER A 53 25.95 52.51 -10.52
CA SER A 53 26.64 53.78 -10.50
C SER A 53 26.54 54.49 -11.86
N THR A 54 26.73 53.76 -12.95
CA THR A 54 26.65 54.30 -14.31
C THR A 54 25.23 54.76 -14.67
N VAL A 55 24.23 53.93 -14.33
CA VAL A 55 22.80 54.28 -14.56
C VAL A 55 22.42 55.52 -13.73
N ASP A 56 22.89 55.60 -12.49
CA ASP A 56 22.63 56.75 -11.60
C ASP A 56 23.24 58.04 -12.17
N GLU A 57 24.46 58.00 -12.75
CA GLU A 57 25.07 59.16 -13.43
C GLU A 57 24.26 59.62 -14.64
N PHE A 58 23.77 58.71 -15.46
CA PHE A 58 22.93 59.04 -16.59
C PHE A 58 21.57 59.61 -16.17
N LEU A 59 20.97 59.09 -15.09
CA LEU A 59 19.73 59.57 -14.51
C LEU A 59 19.91 61.02 -13.95
N LYS A 60 21.05 61.34 -13.35
CA LYS A 60 21.37 62.69 -12.86
C LYS A 60 21.49 63.75 -13.99
N LYS A 61 21.87 63.28 -15.19
CA LYS A 61 22.04 64.21 -16.39
C LYS A 61 20.72 64.40 -17.14
N GLN A 62 19.63 63.77 -16.77
CA GLN A 62 18.32 63.94 -17.44
C GLN A 62 17.73 65.35 -17.11
N ALA A 63 16.92 65.83 -18.02
CA ALA A 63 16.23 67.11 -17.87
C ALA A 63 15.31 67.12 -16.62
N ARG A 64 15.41 68.22 -15.83
CA ARG A 64 14.63 68.36 -14.59
C ARG A 64 13.62 69.49 -14.73
N ALA A 65 12.45 69.32 -14.15
CA ALA A 65 11.45 70.40 -14.03
C ALA A 65 11.77 71.34 -12.88
N SER A 66 11.27 72.56 -12.96
CA SER A 66 11.48 73.62 -11.95
C SER A 66 10.53 73.50 -10.74
N GLY A 67 9.73 72.39 -10.61
CA GLY A 67 8.74 72.13 -9.54
C GLY A 67 8.28 70.66 -9.51
N GLU A 68 7.36 70.40 -8.58
CA GLU A 68 6.76 69.05 -8.49
C GLU A 68 6.01 68.70 -9.78
N ILE A 69 6.28 67.49 -10.32
CA ILE A 69 5.65 66.97 -11.54
C ILE A 69 4.44 66.16 -11.14
N PRO A 70 3.20 66.44 -11.55
CA PRO A 70 2.05 65.57 -11.36
C PRO A 70 2.24 64.29 -12.15
N PHE A 71 1.75 63.15 -11.62
CA PHE A 71 1.85 61.85 -12.24
C PHE A 71 1.35 61.82 -13.68
N GLU A 72 0.28 62.53 -13.99
CA GLU A 72 -0.33 62.62 -15.32
C GLU A 72 0.50 63.36 -16.36
N SER A 73 1.52 64.13 -15.97
CA SER A 73 2.35 64.96 -16.84
C SER A 73 3.66 64.33 -17.25
N LEU A 74 4.00 63.12 -16.70
CA LEU A 74 5.20 62.37 -17.06
C LEU A 74 5.06 61.79 -18.47
N ARG A 75 5.98 62.18 -19.36
CA ARG A 75 6.02 61.64 -20.74
C ARG A 75 6.97 60.47 -20.85
N THR A 76 6.63 59.51 -21.74
CA THR A 76 7.53 58.44 -22.11
C THR A 76 8.51 58.95 -23.18
N SER A 77 9.81 58.82 -22.97
CA SER A 77 10.79 59.27 -23.96
C SER A 77 10.68 58.45 -25.28
N PRO A 78 10.97 59.05 -26.45
CA PRO A 78 10.91 58.35 -27.72
C PRO A 78 11.75 57.06 -27.75
N LYS A 79 12.90 57.06 -27.09
CA LYS A 79 13.81 55.90 -27.00
C LYS A 79 13.21 54.77 -26.18
N LEU A 80 12.47 55.09 -25.12
CA LEU A 80 11.74 54.11 -24.32
C LEU A 80 10.53 53.53 -25.09
N ALA A 81 9.78 54.39 -25.79
CA ALA A 81 8.68 53.95 -26.64
C ALA A 81 9.13 53.01 -27.76
N GLN A 82 10.28 53.27 -28.37
CA GLN A 82 10.90 52.39 -29.34
C GLN A 82 11.28 51.06 -28.72
N TRP A 83 11.83 51.06 -27.51
CA TRP A 83 12.17 49.83 -26.79
C TRP A 83 10.95 48.94 -26.51
N PHE A 84 9.82 49.53 -26.09
CA PHE A 84 8.52 48.86 -25.96
C PHE A 84 8.04 48.27 -27.27
N THR A 85 8.27 48.95 -28.41
CA THR A 85 7.86 48.43 -29.71
C THR A 85 8.71 47.17 -30.10
N MET A 86 10.03 47.23 -29.86
CA MET A 86 10.94 46.12 -30.10
C MET A 86 10.61 44.92 -29.21
N ALA A 87 10.37 45.12 -27.92
CA ALA A 87 9.96 44.10 -26.99
C ALA A 87 8.61 43.47 -27.39
N SER A 88 7.67 44.28 -27.87
CA SER A 88 6.35 43.82 -28.35
C SER A 88 6.44 42.96 -29.61
N SER A 89 7.30 43.35 -30.56
CA SER A 89 7.51 42.55 -31.78
C SER A 89 8.04 41.16 -31.43
N ARG A 90 9.00 41.12 -30.52
CA ARG A 90 9.56 39.87 -30.05
C ARG A 90 8.52 39.00 -29.30
N ALA A 91 7.72 39.58 -28.42
CA ALA A 91 6.67 38.83 -27.75
C ALA A 91 5.68 38.22 -28.74
N ALA A 92 5.30 39.00 -29.79
CA ALA A 92 4.45 38.52 -30.88
C ALA A 92 5.12 37.43 -31.74
N GLU A 93 6.40 37.52 -32.04
CA GLU A 93 7.19 36.50 -32.73
C GLU A 93 7.21 35.16 -31.93
N ASN A 94 7.22 35.25 -30.61
CA ASN A 94 7.13 34.13 -29.72
C ASN A 94 5.69 33.68 -29.40
N GLY A 95 4.67 34.22 -30.08
CA GLY A 95 3.27 33.86 -29.95
C GLY A 95 2.62 34.32 -28.63
N ARG A 96 3.17 35.32 -27.94
CA ARG A 96 2.70 35.82 -26.64
C ARG A 96 2.08 37.23 -26.78
N GLU A 97 0.98 37.45 -26.03
CA GLU A 97 0.34 38.76 -25.87
C GLU A 97 0.94 39.57 -24.71
N GLU A 98 1.54 38.87 -23.75
CA GLU A 98 2.14 39.43 -22.54
C GLU A 98 3.63 39.73 -22.76
N LEU A 99 4.06 40.93 -22.31
CA LEU A 99 5.46 41.32 -22.37
C LEU A 99 6.21 40.92 -21.11
N LYS A 100 7.29 40.16 -21.26
CA LYS A 100 8.15 39.70 -20.18
C LYS A 100 9.47 40.48 -20.10
N GLU A 101 10.12 40.41 -18.92
CA GLU A 101 11.44 41.03 -18.68
C GLU A 101 12.47 40.67 -19.77
N ALA A 102 12.51 39.37 -20.18
CA ALA A 102 13.42 38.91 -21.22
C ALA A 102 13.26 39.58 -22.59
N ASP A 103 12.04 40.03 -22.92
CA ASP A 103 11.77 40.71 -24.20
C ASP A 103 12.39 42.11 -24.25
N PHE A 104 12.48 42.77 -23.10
CA PHE A 104 13.20 44.05 -22.99
C PHE A 104 14.71 43.85 -22.96
N LEU A 105 15.20 42.91 -22.17
CA LEU A 105 16.64 42.72 -21.95
C LEU A 105 17.39 42.31 -23.19
N LYS A 106 16.76 41.57 -24.11
CA LYS A 106 17.34 41.23 -25.42
C LYS A 106 17.85 42.42 -26.20
N PHE A 107 17.12 43.53 -26.16
CA PHE A 107 17.45 44.74 -26.87
C PHE A 107 18.22 45.77 -26.03
N LEU A 108 18.49 45.49 -24.77
CA LEU A 108 19.20 46.40 -23.86
C LEU A 108 20.56 46.85 -24.42
N PRO A 109 21.44 46.00 -25.04
CA PRO A 109 22.69 46.46 -25.62
C PRO A 109 22.51 47.43 -26.80
N GLN A 110 21.39 47.30 -27.52
CA GLN A 110 21.09 48.19 -28.65
C GLN A 110 20.47 49.50 -28.19
N VAL A 111 19.62 49.46 -27.15
CA VAL A 111 18.95 50.64 -26.62
C VAL A 111 19.88 51.48 -25.75
N LEU A 112 20.76 50.89 -24.99
CA LEU A 112 21.71 51.52 -24.08
C LEU A 112 23.15 50.99 -24.31
N PRO A 113 23.74 51.25 -25.51
CA PRO A 113 25.09 50.79 -25.84
C PRO A 113 26.18 51.33 -24.90
N GLU A 114 25.87 52.51 -24.26
CA GLU A 114 26.76 53.14 -23.30
C GLU A 114 27.07 52.30 -22.07
N LEU A 115 26.16 51.39 -21.71
CA LEU A 115 26.31 50.48 -20.57
C LEU A 115 27.30 49.33 -20.89
N LYS A 116 27.66 49.07 -22.17
CA LYS A 116 28.56 48.01 -22.59
C LYS A 116 28.21 46.60 -22.00
N ILE A 117 26.96 46.28 -22.01
CA ILE A 117 26.42 45.02 -21.51
C ILE A 117 26.26 44.04 -22.68
N ASN A 118 26.76 42.83 -22.59
CA ASN A 118 26.38 41.72 -23.48
C ASN A 118 25.12 41.05 -22.96
N TYR A 119 24.22 40.68 -23.86
CA TYR A 119 23.00 39.93 -23.49
C TYR A 119 23.31 38.64 -22.77
N GLU A 120 24.35 37.93 -23.19
CA GLU A 120 24.81 36.66 -22.57
C GLU A 120 25.21 36.85 -21.09
N ASP A 121 25.73 38.02 -20.72
CA ASP A 121 26.13 38.33 -19.35
C ASP A 121 24.92 38.58 -18.42
N LEU A 122 23.72 38.81 -18.99
CA LEU A 122 22.51 39.05 -18.20
C LEU A 122 21.90 37.79 -17.61
N GLN A 123 22.42 36.58 -17.93
CA GLN A 123 21.92 35.29 -17.43
C GLN A 123 20.40 35.10 -17.53
N VAL A 124 19.77 35.80 -18.46
CA VAL A 124 18.34 35.64 -18.71
C VAL A 124 18.15 34.34 -19.43
N LYS A 125 17.78 33.29 -18.67
CA LYS A 125 17.35 32.08 -19.31
C LYS A 125 16.12 32.40 -20.17
N GLU A 126 16.19 32.13 -21.46
CA GLU A 126 15.08 32.36 -22.42
C GLU A 126 13.84 31.49 -22.14
N THR A 127 13.85 30.75 -21.06
CA THR A 127 12.82 29.76 -20.68
C THR A 127 12.10 30.17 -19.40
N ASP A 128 11.28 31.21 -19.47
CA ASP A 128 10.07 31.30 -18.63
C ASP A 128 8.87 30.67 -19.38
N GLU A 129 9.06 29.51 -19.97
CA GLU A 129 7.93 28.61 -20.19
C GLU A 129 7.54 28.11 -18.79
N GLU A 130 6.34 28.43 -18.34
CA GLU A 130 5.78 27.84 -17.12
C GLU A 130 5.97 26.34 -17.17
N ILE A 131 6.46 25.77 -16.06
CA ILE A 131 6.62 24.32 -15.97
C ILE A 131 5.26 23.70 -16.30
N PRO A 132 5.14 22.88 -17.35
CA PRO A 132 3.87 22.24 -17.65
C PRO A 132 3.32 21.52 -16.40
N ASN A 133 2.05 21.68 -16.12
CA ASN A 133 1.41 21.19 -14.89
C ASN A 133 1.55 19.67 -14.67
N PHE A 134 1.86 18.92 -15.73
CA PHE A 134 2.15 17.47 -15.69
C PHE A 134 3.65 17.17 -15.45
N LEU A 135 4.51 18.18 -15.22
CA LEU A 135 5.91 18.01 -14.81
C LEU A 135 6.10 18.53 -13.38
N VAL A 136 6.64 17.65 -12.52
CA VAL A 136 6.95 17.99 -11.14
C VAL A 136 8.46 18.13 -10.98
N ASN A 137 8.93 19.28 -10.49
CA ASN A 137 10.35 19.50 -10.22
C ASN A 137 10.74 18.85 -8.88
N LEU A 138 11.43 17.69 -8.93
CA LEU A 138 11.86 16.98 -7.73
C LEU A 138 12.93 17.73 -6.93
N ASN A 139 13.78 18.53 -7.60
CA ASN A 139 14.78 19.34 -6.88
C ASN A 139 14.13 20.43 -6.02
N ASP A 140 13.02 21.02 -6.47
CA ASP A 140 12.30 22.00 -5.66
C ASP A 140 11.61 21.35 -4.48
N LEU A 141 11.00 20.17 -4.67
CA LEU A 141 10.47 19.38 -3.56
C LEU A 141 11.55 18.99 -2.54
N ALA A 142 12.76 18.64 -3.03
CA ALA A 142 13.91 18.39 -2.17
C ALA A 142 14.33 19.64 -1.39
N ARG A 143 14.35 20.82 -2.04
CA ARG A 143 14.65 22.10 -1.37
C ARG A 143 13.62 22.50 -0.34
N GLU A 144 12.37 22.10 -0.53
CA GLU A 144 11.25 22.33 0.38
C GLU A 144 11.11 21.27 1.48
N GLY A 145 11.99 20.23 1.48
CA GLY A 145 11.96 19.14 2.45
C GLY A 145 10.72 18.24 2.36
N LYS A 146 10.03 18.26 1.22
CA LYS A 146 8.81 17.46 0.99
C LYS A 146 9.08 16.01 0.59
N LEU A 147 10.31 15.70 0.17
CA LEU A 147 10.69 14.33 -0.17
C LEU A 147 10.98 13.50 1.07
N ASP A 148 10.70 12.20 0.98
CA ASP A 148 11.05 11.26 2.04
C ASP A 148 12.55 10.95 2.06
N PRO A 149 13.15 10.73 3.23
CA PRO A 149 14.56 10.38 3.34
C PRO A 149 14.79 9.01 2.68
N VAL A 150 15.76 8.92 1.79
CA VAL A 150 16.10 7.68 1.09
C VAL A 150 17.20 6.94 1.82
N ILE A 151 16.87 5.74 2.31
CA ILE A 151 17.73 4.90 3.15
C ILE A 151 18.04 3.59 2.41
N GLY A 152 19.27 3.08 2.55
CA GLY A 152 19.66 1.76 2.02
C GLY A 152 19.88 1.67 0.51
N ARG A 153 19.64 2.74 -0.29
CA ARG A 153 19.68 2.72 -1.76
C ARG A 153 20.94 3.37 -2.39
N SER A 154 22.00 3.51 -1.63
CA SER A 154 23.23 4.20 -2.09
C SER A 154 23.89 3.55 -3.31
N LYS A 155 23.80 2.22 -3.45
CA LYS A 155 24.38 1.47 -4.58
C LYS A 155 23.61 1.74 -5.87
N GLU A 156 22.29 1.71 -5.80
CA GLU A 156 21.40 1.97 -6.95
C GLU A 156 21.52 3.42 -7.41
N ILE A 157 21.48 4.38 -6.47
CA ILE A 157 21.67 5.81 -6.78
C ILE A 157 23.02 6.03 -7.46
N ARG A 158 24.10 5.43 -6.95
CA ARG A 158 25.42 5.51 -7.57
C ARG A 158 25.43 4.93 -8.99
N SER A 159 24.79 3.78 -9.21
CA SER A 159 24.68 3.17 -10.54
C SER A 159 23.90 4.06 -11.51
N VAL A 160 22.83 4.72 -11.04
CA VAL A 160 22.09 5.70 -11.84
C VAL A 160 22.99 6.88 -12.23
N MET A 161 23.76 7.44 -11.28
CA MET A 161 24.71 8.54 -11.55
C MET A 161 25.79 8.12 -12.57
N GLU A 162 26.36 6.91 -12.42
CA GLU A 162 27.36 6.37 -13.33
C GLU A 162 26.81 6.21 -14.75
N ILE A 163 25.56 5.77 -14.91
CA ILE A 163 24.91 5.60 -16.22
C ILE A 163 24.61 6.96 -16.84
N LEU A 164 24.07 7.91 -16.09
CA LEU A 164 23.80 9.28 -16.57
C LEU A 164 25.08 9.99 -17.05
N GLY A 165 26.24 9.69 -16.48
CA GLY A 165 27.54 10.22 -16.89
C GLY A 165 28.15 9.57 -18.13
N ARG A 166 27.56 8.54 -18.72
CA ARG A 166 28.09 7.84 -19.91
C ARG A 166 27.87 8.63 -21.20
N ARG A 167 28.73 8.39 -22.18
CA ARG A 167 28.57 8.95 -23.53
C ARG A 167 27.46 8.26 -24.35
N SER A 168 27.22 6.98 -24.09
CA SER A 168 26.23 6.15 -24.78
C SER A 168 25.54 5.25 -23.77
N LYS A 169 24.29 4.82 -24.03
CA LYS A 169 23.42 4.08 -23.07
C LYS A 169 23.35 4.81 -21.73
N ASN A 170 23.13 6.13 -21.81
CA ASN A 170 23.18 7.06 -20.69
C ASN A 170 21.79 7.28 -20.04
N ASN A 171 20.80 6.49 -20.41
CA ASN A 171 19.48 6.54 -19.79
C ASN A 171 19.29 5.29 -18.90
N PRO A 172 19.33 5.42 -17.57
CA PRO A 172 19.06 4.30 -16.67
C PRO A 172 17.58 3.94 -16.68
N VAL A 173 17.29 2.65 -16.55
CA VAL A 173 15.95 2.13 -16.25
C VAL A 173 16.02 1.34 -14.95
N LEU A 174 15.28 1.76 -13.95
CA LEU A 174 15.11 1.06 -12.70
C LEU A 174 14.15 -0.11 -12.93
N VAL A 175 14.66 -1.33 -12.77
CA VAL A 175 13.93 -2.56 -13.07
C VAL A 175 13.72 -3.35 -11.79
N GLY A 176 12.48 -3.56 -11.39
CA GLY A 176 12.15 -4.29 -10.17
C GLY A 176 10.64 -4.39 -9.96
N SER A 177 10.21 -5.24 -9.04
CA SER A 177 8.80 -5.43 -8.69
C SER A 177 8.12 -4.11 -8.26
N ALA A 178 6.80 -4.07 -8.29
CA ALA A 178 6.05 -2.94 -7.73
C ALA A 178 6.30 -2.82 -6.22
N GLY A 179 6.40 -1.59 -5.69
CA GLY A 179 6.56 -1.36 -4.25
C GLY A 179 7.97 -1.56 -3.67
N VAL A 180 9.01 -1.88 -4.49
CA VAL A 180 10.40 -2.02 -3.99
C VAL A 180 11.14 -0.68 -3.79
N GLY A 181 10.51 0.45 -4.07
CA GLY A 181 11.10 1.78 -3.88
C GLY A 181 11.87 2.34 -5.07
N LYS A 182 11.45 2.06 -6.31
CA LYS A 182 12.09 2.61 -7.52
C LYS A 182 12.05 4.14 -7.57
N THR A 183 10.92 4.73 -7.26
CA THR A 183 10.70 6.19 -7.25
C THR A 183 11.58 6.86 -6.20
N ALA A 184 11.70 6.28 -5.01
CA ALA A 184 12.55 6.78 -3.93
C ALA A 184 14.03 6.93 -4.35
N ILE A 185 14.57 6.04 -5.22
CA ILE A 185 15.94 6.15 -5.73
C ILE A 185 16.12 7.46 -6.50
N VAL A 186 15.13 7.88 -7.28
CA VAL A 186 15.19 9.11 -8.09
C VAL A 186 15.03 10.34 -7.19
N GLU A 187 14.16 10.28 -6.20
CA GLU A 187 14.00 11.30 -5.17
C GLU A 187 15.30 11.50 -4.37
N GLY A 188 15.96 10.40 -3.98
CA GLY A 188 17.27 10.44 -3.33
C GLY A 188 18.36 11.03 -4.21
N LEU A 189 18.32 10.77 -5.53
CA LEU A 189 19.23 11.43 -6.47
C LEU A 189 18.98 12.94 -6.54
N ALA A 190 17.71 13.37 -6.59
CA ALA A 190 17.35 14.79 -6.56
C ALA A 190 17.86 15.48 -5.27
N GLU A 191 17.69 14.83 -4.13
CA GLU A 191 18.22 15.31 -2.85
C GLU A 191 19.76 15.44 -2.87
N GLN A 192 20.48 14.47 -3.42
CA GLN A 192 21.94 14.52 -3.54
C GLN A 192 22.41 15.63 -4.49
N ILE A 193 21.68 15.89 -5.59
CA ILE A 193 21.96 17.00 -6.49
C ILE A 193 21.82 18.34 -5.75
N VAL A 194 20.73 18.53 -5.01
CA VAL A 194 20.47 19.75 -4.23
C VAL A 194 21.55 19.97 -3.16
N LYS A 195 21.98 18.90 -2.49
CA LYS A 195 23.06 18.91 -1.49
C LYS A 195 24.46 19.03 -2.09
N GLY A 196 24.60 19.04 -3.44
CA GLY A 196 25.89 19.12 -4.12
C GLY A 196 26.78 17.86 -3.97
N ARG A 197 26.20 16.74 -3.54
CA ARG A 197 26.92 15.47 -3.31
C ARG A 197 26.94 14.55 -4.54
N VAL A 198 27.07 15.14 -5.71
CA VAL A 198 27.09 14.45 -7.01
C VAL A 198 28.32 14.80 -7.82
N PRO A 199 28.73 13.96 -8.78
CA PRO A 199 29.81 14.29 -9.72
C PRO A 199 29.52 15.58 -10.50
N ASP A 200 30.58 16.26 -10.96
CA ASP A 200 30.46 17.57 -11.64
C ASP A 200 29.52 17.55 -12.86
N VAL A 201 29.44 16.42 -13.56
CA VAL A 201 28.53 16.22 -14.71
C VAL A 201 27.04 16.33 -14.33
N LEU A 202 26.71 16.10 -13.07
CA LEU A 202 25.35 16.14 -12.55
C LEU A 202 25.05 17.39 -11.70
N LYS A 203 26.07 18.19 -11.39
CA LYS A 203 25.90 19.46 -10.67
C LYS A 203 25.04 20.42 -11.49
N GLY A 204 24.03 21.00 -10.88
CA GLY A 204 23.10 21.93 -11.54
C GLY A 204 22.04 21.28 -12.39
N LYS A 205 22.02 19.95 -12.54
CA LYS A 205 20.92 19.27 -13.24
C LYS A 205 19.65 19.27 -12.39
N THR A 206 18.51 19.36 -13.08
CA THR A 206 17.17 19.33 -12.47
C THR A 206 16.43 18.09 -12.94
N ILE A 207 15.84 17.34 -12.00
CA ILE A 207 15.04 16.18 -12.29
C ILE A 207 13.57 16.59 -12.33
N TYR A 208 12.91 16.31 -13.45
CA TYR A 208 11.49 16.51 -13.63
C TYR A 208 10.78 15.15 -13.65
N SER A 209 9.85 14.93 -12.75
CA SER A 209 8.99 13.74 -12.76
C SER A 209 7.79 13.99 -13.65
N LEU A 210 7.49 13.05 -14.55
CA LEU A 210 6.31 13.09 -15.41
C LEU A 210 5.12 12.47 -14.69
N ASP A 211 4.08 13.27 -14.46
CA ASP A 211 2.78 12.80 -13.98
C ASP A 211 1.94 12.30 -15.17
N MET A 212 1.89 10.97 -15.32
CA MET A 212 1.13 10.32 -16.38
C MET A 212 -0.38 10.59 -16.27
N GLY A 213 -0.91 10.69 -15.05
CA GLY A 213 -2.32 10.98 -14.81
C GLY A 213 -2.72 12.37 -15.33
N GLN A 214 -1.93 13.38 -15.01
CA GLN A 214 -2.15 14.76 -15.51
C GLN A 214 -1.87 14.89 -17.01
N LEU A 215 -0.89 14.16 -17.54
CA LEU A 215 -0.63 14.14 -18.98
C LEU A 215 -1.85 13.61 -19.75
N MET A 216 -2.49 12.56 -19.25
CA MET A 216 -3.66 11.93 -19.86
C MET A 216 -4.98 12.65 -19.52
N ALA A 217 -5.03 13.41 -18.43
CA ALA A 217 -6.25 14.12 -18.02
C ALA A 217 -6.70 15.14 -19.08
N GLY A 218 -8.00 15.07 -19.45
CA GLY A 218 -8.61 15.98 -20.42
C GLY A 218 -8.30 15.67 -21.89
N THR A 219 -7.49 14.64 -22.19
CA THR A 219 -7.19 14.24 -23.58
C THR A 219 -8.29 13.29 -24.09
N LYS A 220 -9.27 13.83 -24.81
CA LYS A 220 -10.31 13.03 -25.47
C LYS A 220 -9.87 12.53 -26.85
N TYR A 221 -8.92 13.20 -27.46
CA TYR A 221 -8.43 12.91 -28.81
C TYR A 221 -6.92 12.70 -28.82
N ARG A 222 -6.45 11.85 -29.72
CA ARG A 222 -5.03 11.52 -29.92
C ARG A 222 -4.14 12.77 -30.09
N GLY A 223 -4.61 13.78 -30.82
CA GLY A 223 -3.84 15.01 -31.08
C GLY A 223 -3.52 15.82 -29.83
N GLU A 224 -4.42 15.87 -28.85
CA GLU A 224 -4.22 16.62 -27.60
C GLU A 224 -3.09 16.00 -26.74
N PHE A 225 -2.98 14.68 -26.72
CA PHE A 225 -1.91 13.97 -26.05
C PHE A 225 -0.54 14.21 -26.73
N GLU A 226 -0.52 14.09 -28.07
CA GLU A 226 0.69 14.34 -28.86
C GLU A 226 1.17 15.80 -28.71
N GLU A 227 0.25 16.74 -28.58
CA GLU A 227 0.52 18.16 -28.36
C GLU A 227 1.14 18.42 -26.98
N LYS A 228 0.58 17.84 -25.90
CA LYS A 228 1.14 17.89 -24.56
C LYS A 228 2.53 17.25 -24.49
N LEU A 229 2.72 16.07 -25.10
CA LEU A 229 4.01 15.38 -25.12
C LEU A 229 5.06 16.21 -25.90
N THR A 230 4.65 16.85 -26.99
CA THR A 230 5.51 17.75 -27.77
C THR A 230 5.89 19.01 -26.98
N ALA A 231 4.95 19.57 -26.21
CA ALA A 231 5.21 20.71 -25.31
C ALA A 231 6.22 20.33 -24.23
N MET A 232 6.06 19.15 -23.60
CA MET A 232 7.03 18.61 -22.65
C MET A 232 8.42 18.49 -23.25
N LEU A 233 8.53 17.86 -24.44
CA LEU A 233 9.82 17.71 -25.11
C LEU A 233 10.46 19.04 -25.45
N ARG A 234 9.68 20.04 -25.87
CA ARG A 234 10.15 21.41 -26.14
C ARG A 234 10.69 22.04 -24.87
N TYR A 235 9.94 21.96 -23.76
CA TYR A 235 10.35 22.48 -22.46
C TYR A 235 11.67 21.87 -21.98
N ILE A 236 11.77 20.53 -21.98
CA ILE A 236 12.98 19.81 -21.53
C ILE A 236 14.19 20.13 -22.41
N LYS A 237 14.02 20.22 -23.73
CA LYS A 237 15.08 20.62 -24.67
C LYS A 237 15.53 22.08 -24.45
N GLY A 238 14.62 22.99 -24.13
CA GLY A 238 14.90 24.36 -23.80
C GLY A 238 15.82 24.55 -22.59
N GLN A 239 15.89 23.55 -21.69
CA GLN A 239 16.78 23.54 -20.52
C GLN A 239 18.25 23.24 -20.85
N SER A 240 18.67 23.32 -22.10
CA SER A 240 20.08 23.22 -22.56
C SER A 240 20.84 21.99 -22.03
N GLY A 241 20.15 20.84 -21.83
CA GLY A 241 20.73 19.61 -21.32
C GLY A 241 20.90 19.53 -19.79
N GLU A 242 20.41 20.54 -19.05
CA GLU A 242 20.39 20.51 -17.58
C GLU A 242 19.21 19.72 -16.99
N ALA A 243 18.18 19.41 -17.81
CA ALA A 243 17.02 18.66 -17.38
C ALA A 243 17.23 17.14 -17.56
N VAL A 244 16.77 16.39 -16.57
CA VAL A 244 16.64 14.93 -16.60
C VAL A 244 15.17 14.59 -16.38
N LEU A 245 14.55 13.86 -17.30
CA LEU A 245 13.16 13.45 -17.20
C LEU A 245 13.04 12.10 -16.49
N PHE A 246 12.28 12.05 -15.41
CA PHE A 246 11.90 10.79 -14.77
C PHE A 246 10.52 10.36 -15.26
N ILE A 247 10.42 9.12 -15.70
CA ILE A 247 9.17 8.50 -16.18
C ILE A 247 8.95 7.23 -15.37
N ASP A 248 8.03 7.30 -14.44
CA ASP A 248 7.55 6.08 -13.79
C ASP A 248 6.65 5.30 -14.74
N GLU A 249 6.68 3.98 -14.64
CA GLU A 249 5.97 3.07 -15.55
C GLU A 249 6.21 3.39 -17.04
N ILE A 250 7.49 3.60 -17.42
CA ILE A 250 7.90 4.00 -18.79
C ILE A 250 7.28 3.10 -19.89
N HIS A 251 6.93 1.87 -19.55
CA HIS A 251 6.27 0.93 -20.46
C HIS A 251 4.91 1.43 -20.95
N GLN A 252 4.20 2.26 -20.19
CA GLN A 252 2.93 2.86 -20.62
C GLN A 252 3.11 3.80 -21.82
N LEU A 253 4.22 4.56 -21.86
CA LEU A 253 4.54 5.44 -22.99
C LEU A 253 5.08 4.68 -24.20
N VAL A 254 5.83 3.59 -23.96
CA VAL A 254 6.50 2.82 -25.00
C VAL A 254 5.61 1.72 -25.58
N GLY A 255 4.73 1.14 -24.74
CA GLY A 255 3.88 0.02 -25.09
C GLY A 255 2.52 0.38 -25.72
N ALA A 256 2.12 1.62 -25.66
CA ALA A 256 0.81 2.09 -26.10
C ALA A 256 0.51 1.92 -27.61
N GLY A 257 1.50 1.58 -28.43
CA GLY A 257 1.35 1.47 -29.89
C GLY A 257 0.89 0.11 -30.47
N LYS A 258 0.60 -0.90 -29.63
CA LYS A 258 0.30 -2.27 -30.13
C LYS A 258 -1.19 -2.65 -30.14
N THR A 259 -2.07 -1.83 -29.61
CA THR A 259 -3.52 -2.03 -29.67
C THR A 259 -4.15 -1.04 -30.63
N ASP A 260 -5.09 -1.48 -31.45
CA ASP A 260 -5.83 -0.63 -32.41
C ASP A 260 -6.42 0.61 -31.71
N GLY A 261 -5.91 1.78 -32.05
CA GLY A 261 -6.31 3.07 -31.46
C GLY A 261 -5.46 3.62 -30.32
N ALA A 262 -4.41 2.91 -29.87
CA ALA A 262 -3.56 3.38 -28.80
C ALA A 262 -2.51 4.41 -29.25
N MET A 263 -2.19 5.34 -28.35
CA MET A 263 -1.30 6.50 -28.55
C MET A 263 0.15 6.05 -28.75
N ASP A 264 0.76 6.43 -29.86
CA ASP A 264 2.16 6.06 -30.19
C ASP A 264 3.17 7.10 -29.66
N ALA A 265 3.21 7.28 -28.33
CA ALA A 265 4.16 8.17 -27.66
C ALA A 265 5.61 7.77 -27.92
N ALA A 266 5.87 6.48 -28.16
CA ALA A 266 7.22 5.99 -28.44
C ALA A 266 7.85 6.64 -29.67
N ASN A 267 7.04 6.90 -30.70
CA ASN A 267 7.56 7.52 -31.93
C ASN A 267 7.98 8.99 -31.76
N LEU A 268 7.42 9.68 -30.78
CA LEU A 268 7.82 11.05 -30.44
C LEU A 268 9.07 11.09 -29.53
N LEU A 269 9.20 10.12 -28.61
CA LEU A 269 10.35 10.04 -27.69
C LEU A 269 11.61 9.46 -28.35
N LYS A 270 11.48 8.45 -29.21
CA LYS A 270 12.60 7.76 -29.88
C LYS A 270 13.59 8.71 -30.60
N PRO A 271 13.14 9.70 -31.39
CA PRO A 271 14.08 10.63 -32.05
C PRO A 271 14.84 11.50 -31.05
N ALA A 272 14.20 11.97 -29.99
CA ALA A 272 14.83 12.80 -28.96
C ALA A 272 15.89 12.01 -28.16
N LEU A 273 15.55 10.76 -27.77
CA LEU A 273 16.49 9.82 -27.13
C LEU A 273 17.63 9.45 -28.09
N ALA A 274 17.32 9.22 -29.37
CA ALA A 274 18.34 8.81 -30.37
C ALA A 274 19.40 9.90 -30.62
N ARG A 275 19.00 11.16 -30.62
CA ARG A 275 19.91 12.29 -30.83
C ARG A 275 20.63 12.73 -29.54
N GLY A 276 20.31 12.16 -28.38
CA GLY A 276 20.85 12.56 -27.07
C GLY A 276 20.33 13.93 -26.58
N GLU A 277 19.21 14.39 -27.13
CA GLU A 277 18.54 15.62 -26.74
C GLU A 277 17.70 15.49 -25.48
N LEU A 278 17.43 14.24 -25.05
CA LEU A 278 16.67 13.90 -23.84
C LEU A 278 17.48 12.95 -22.98
N HIS A 279 17.75 13.35 -21.74
CA HIS A 279 18.20 12.47 -20.67
C HIS A 279 16.98 11.98 -19.90
N CYS A 280 16.87 10.66 -19.75
CA CYS A 280 15.71 10.05 -19.13
C CYS A 280 16.12 8.98 -18.11
N ILE A 281 15.41 8.95 -16.97
CA ILE A 281 15.40 7.85 -16.00
C ILE A 281 14.04 7.19 -16.15
N GLY A 282 14.01 5.89 -16.48
CA GLY A 282 12.77 5.12 -16.52
C GLY A 282 12.64 4.24 -15.27
N ALA A 283 11.40 3.90 -14.90
CA ALA A 283 11.12 2.82 -13.94
C ALA A 283 10.09 1.86 -14.54
N THR A 284 10.26 0.56 -14.31
CA THR A 284 9.33 -0.47 -14.81
C THR A 284 9.56 -1.81 -14.09
N THR A 285 8.72 -2.80 -14.36
CA THR A 285 8.92 -4.18 -13.89
C THR A 285 9.84 -4.97 -14.83
N GLN A 286 10.31 -6.15 -14.37
CA GLN A 286 11.20 -7.01 -15.17
C GLN A 286 10.53 -7.49 -16.47
N ASP A 287 9.28 -7.91 -16.38
CA ASP A 287 8.53 -8.44 -17.52
C ASP A 287 8.25 -7.36 -18.58
N GLU A 288 7.89 -6.17 -18.11
CA GLU A 288 7.64 -5.02 -18.96
C GLU A 288 8.92 -4.50 -19.62
N PHE A 289 10.04 -4.51 -18.88
CA PHE A 289 11.35 -4.18 -19.42
C PHE A 289 11.73 -5.10 -20.58
N GLN A 290 11.55 -6.41 -20.39
CA GLN A 290 11.82 -7.40 -21.45
C GLN A 290 10.91 -7.19 -22.66
N LYS A 291 9.62 -7.02 -22.42
CA LYS A 291 8.59 -6.93 -23.48
C LYS A 291 8.67 -5.64 -24.29
N TYR A 292 8.87 -4.52 -23.62
CA TYR A 292 8.71 -3.20 -24.25
C TYR A 292 10.04 -2.47 -24.54
N ILE A 293 11.06 -2.68 -23.71
CA ILE A 293 12.36 -1.98 -23.90
C ILE A 293 13.33 -2.87 -24.67
N LEU A 294 13.56 -4.12 -24.25
CA LEU A 294 14.47 -5.04 -24.97
C LEU A 294 13.87 -5.52 -26.31
N GLY A 295 12.54 -5.58 -26.42
CA GLY A 295 11.85 -5.88 -27.67
C GLY A 295 11.98 -4.80 -28.76
N ASP A 296 12.54 -3.63 -28.43
CA ASP A 296 12.77 -2.51 -29.36
C ASP A 296 14.26 -2.17 -29.46
N GLN A 297 14.87 -2.48 -30.60
CA GLN A 297 16.32 -2.27 -30.84
C GLN A 297 16.79 -0.81 -30.68
N ALA A 298 15.90 0.17 -30.90
CA ALA A 298 16.26 1.58 -30.77
C ALA A 298 16.38 1.99 -29.31
N LEU A 299 15.48 1.47 -28.46
CA LEU A 299 15.47 1.71 -27.02
C LEU A 299 16.54 0.89 -26.31
N GLU A 300 16.76 -0.37 -26.67
CA GLU A 300 17.81 -1.22 -26.10
C GLU A 300 19.19 -0.58 -26.19
N ARG A 301 19.48 0.12 -27.29
CA ARG A 301 20.75 0.81 -27.50
C ARG A 301 20.91 2.09 -26.68
N ARG A 302 19.85 2.57 -26.04
CA ARG A 302 19.82 3.84 -25.31
C ARG A 302 19.63 3.67 -23.80
N PHE A 303 18.93 2.63 -23.41
CA PHE A 303 18.64 2.34 -22.02
C PHE A 303 19.60 1.33 -21.40
N ARG A 304 19.84 1.46 -20.10
CA ARG A 304 20.60 0.52 -19.29
C ARG A 304 19.83 0.17 -18.04
N ALA A 305 19.60 -1.13 -17.83
CA ALA A 305 18.91 -1.60 -16.64
C ALA A 305 19.75 -1.41 -15.37
N VAL A 306 19.10 -0.93 -14.32
CA VAL A 306 19.57 -0.92 -12.94
C VAL A 306 18.60 -1.81 -12.15
N PRO A 307 19.02 -3.02 -11.72
CA PRO A 307 18.15 -3.90 -10.96
C PRO A 307 17.87 -3.31 -9.58
N VAL A 308 16.61 -3.29 -9.19
CA VAL A 308 16.14 -2.85 -7.88
C VAL A 308 15.45 -4.02 -7.21
N ASN A 309 16.16 -4.67 -6.31
CA ASN A 309 15.65 -5.81 -5.57
C ASN A 309 14.85 -5.38 -4.35
N GLU A 310 14.00 -6.28 -3.86
CA GLU A 310 13.36 -6.14 -2.57
C GLU A 310 14.43 -5.98 -1.47
N PRO A 311 14.31 -5.01 -0.56
CA PRO A 311 15.26 -4.84 0.55
C PRO A 311 15.16 -6.02 1.52
N SER A 312 16.25 -6.26 2.27
CA SER A 312 16.21 -7.19 3.40
C SER A 312 15.25 -6.70 4.48
N LYS A 313 14.88 -7.57 5.42
CA LYS A 313 14.04 -7.17 6.57
C LYS A 313 14.71 -6.09 7.41
N GLU A 314 16.02 -6.21 7.59
CA GLU A 314 16.84 -5.25 8.32
C GLU A 314 16.84 -3.88 7.63
N ASP A 315 17.09 -3.86 6.31
CA ASP A 315 17.04 -2.62 5.52
C ASP A 315 15.63 -2.00 5.53
N ALA A 316 14.57 -2.83 5.45
CA ALA A 316 13.19 -2.36 5.51
C ALA A 316 12.86 -1.72 6.88
N ILE A 317 13.35 -2.30 7.98
CA ILE A 317 13.22 -1.70 9.32
C ILE A 317 13.91 -0.33 9.37
N GLU A 318 15.13 -0.23 8.84
CA GLU A 318 15.86 1.05 8.80
C GLU A 318 15.10 2.10 7.96
N ILE A 319 14.52 1.70 6.83
CA ILE A 319 13.68 2.58 5.99
C ILE A 319 12.48 3.09 6.80
N LEU A 320 11.73 2.20 7.45
CA LEU A 320 10.55 2.59 8.21
C LEU A 320 10.92 3.47 9.42
N MET A 321 12.03 3.18 10.09
CA MET A 321 12.55 4.03 11.17
C MET A 321 12.86 5.45 10.66
N GLY A 322 13.40 5.57 9.45
CA GLY A 322 13.71 6.87 8.86
C GLY A 322 12.50 7.69 8.43
N ILE A 323 11.40 7.05 8.02
CA ILE A 323 10.16 7.74 7.63
C ILE A 323 9.17 7.89 8.79
N ARG A 324 9.44 7.27 9.94
CA ARG A 324 8.56 7.25 11.13
C ARG A 324 8.07 8.65 11.51
N ASP A 325 8.99 9.60 11.64
CA ASP A 325 8.67 10.95 12.11
C ASP A 325 7.63 11.62 11.19
N LYS A 326 7.71 11.41 9.88
CA LYS A 326 6.73 11.94 8.92
C LYS A 326 5.35 11.31 9.09
N HIS A 327 5.29 9.98 9.28
CA HIS A 327 4.02 9.30 9.58
C HIS A 327 3.44 9.75 10.92
N GLU A 328 4.28 9.93 11.96
CA GLU A 328 3.87 10.46 13.25
C GLU A 328 3.30 11.89 13.14
N ILE A 329 3.90 12.73 12.28
CA ILE A 329 3.44 14.09 12.03
C ILE A 329 2.09 14.06 11.30
N HIS A 330 1.98 13.22 10.24
CA HIS A 330 0.78 13.14 9.42
C HIS A 330 -0.45 12.65 10.20
N HIS A 331 -0.26 11.61 11.02
CA HIS A 331 -1.36 11.02 11.79
C HIS A 331 -1.56 11.66 13.16
N GLY A 332 -0.55 12.38 13.69
CA GLY A 332 -0.61 13.00 15.02
C GLY A 332 -0.46 12.02 16.19
N ILE A 333 -0.05 10.77 15.92
CA ILE A 333 0.16 9.72 16.90
C ILE A 333 1.65 9.41 17.08
N LYS A 334 2.00 8.62 18.07
CA LYS A 334 3.36 8.09 18.27
C LYS A 334 3.45 6.66 17.74
N ILE A 335 4.54 6.30 17.06
CA ILE A 335 4.79 4.97 16.54
C ILE A 335 5.91 4.31 17.35
N SER A 336 5.60 3.18 18.00
CA SER A 336 6.60 2.45 18.77
C SER A 336 7.57 1.68 17.86
N ASP A 337 8.79 1.44 18.35
CA ASP A 337 9.75 0.60 17.64
C ASP A 337 9.18 -0.81 17.41
N GLU A 338 8.47 -1.34 18.39
CA GLU A 338 7.81 -2.64 18.29
C GLU A 338 6.78 -2.71 17.13
N ALA A 339 6.05 -1.62 16.88
CA ALA A 339 5.10 -1.54 15.76
C ALA A 339 5.85 -1.58 14.41
N ILE A 340 7.00 -0.91 14.31
CA ILE A 340 7.83 -0.93 13.09
C ILE A 340 8.39 -2.34 12.85
N TYR A 341 9.00 -2.95 13.88
CA TYR A 341 9.46 -4.34 13.77
C TYR A 341 8.32 -5.28 13.38
N ALA A 342 7.16 -5.14 14.04
CA ALA A 342 5.98 -5.95 13.74
C ALA A 342 5.49 -5.73 12.31
N SER A 343 5.45 -4.50 11.81
CA SER A 343 4.98 -4.21 10.44
C SER A 343 5.83 -4.91 9.38
N VAL A 344 7.16 -4.92 9.53
CA VAL A 344 8.07 -5.60 8.60
C VAL A 344 7.95 -7.11 8.72
N LEU A 345 8.06 -7.66 9.94
CA LEU A 345 8.07 -9.10 10.15
C LEU A 345 6.72 -9.74 9.81
N LEU A 346 5.63 -9.14 10.25
CA LEU A 346 4.29 -9.67 10.01
C LEU A 346 3.84 -9.46 8.56
N SER A 347 4.21 -8.34 7.91
CA SER A 347 3.91 -8.17 6.47
C SER A 347 4.65 -9.18 5.62
N ASP A 348 5.92 -9.44 5.91
CA ASP A 348 6.70 -10.44 5.20
C ASP A 348 6.13 -11.84 5.37
N GLN A 349 5.62 -12.13 6.56
CA GLN A 349 5.03 -13.42 6.89
C GLN A 349 3.62 -13.60 6.30
N TYR A 350 2.75 -12.59 6.38
CA TYR A 350 1.31 -12.73 6.09
C TYR A 350 0.86 -12.11 4.77
N ILE A 351 1.62 -11.17 4.20
CA ILE A 351 1.31 -10.49 2.94
C ILE A 351 2.31 -10.93 1.87
N THR A 352 1.90 -11.89 1.02
CA THR A 352 2.78 -12.53 0.04
C THR A 352 2.64 -11.96 -1.38
N ASP A 353 1.64 -11.14 -1.63
CA ASP A 353 1.33 -10.55 -2.94
C ASP A 353 1.97 -9.18 -3.15
N LYS A 354 2.57 -8.59 -2.12
CA LYS A 354 3.28 -7.31 -2.15
C LYS A 354 4.73 -7.47 -1.66
N PHE A 355 5.56 -6.49 -1.97
CA PHE A 355 6.99 -6.47 -1.64
C PHE A 355 7.32 -5.43 -0.58
N LEU A 356 8.40 -5.67 0.19
CA LEU A 356 8.98 -4.69 1.07
C LEU A 356 9.66 -3.56 0.25
N PRO A 357 9.69 -2.30 0.76
CA PRO A 357 9.13 -1.85 2.05
C PRO A 357 7.64 -1.48 1.98
N ASP A 358 7.04 -1.41 0.79
CA ASP A 358 5.70 -0.87 0.54
C ASP A 358 4.62 -1.54 1.40
N LYS A 359 4.60 -2.89 1.45
CA LYS A 359 3.63 -3.62 2.29
C LYS A 359 3.72 -3.31 3.78
N ALA A 360 4.91 -2.99 4.29
CA ALA A 360 5.09 -2.63 5.69
C ALA A 360 4.74 -1.16 5.96
N ILE A 361 5.01 -0.27 5.00
CA ILE A 361 4.58 1.13 5.04
C ILE A 361 3.06 1.22 5.02
N ASP A 362 2.40 0.51 4.10
CA ASP A 362 0.93 0.43 4.03
C ASP A 362 0.31 -0.01 5.35
N LEU A 363 0.91 -1.04 6.03
CA LEU A 363 0.41 -1.50 7.32
C LEU A 363 0.53 -0.45 8.42
N VAL A 364 1.65 0.27 8.48
CA VAL A 364 1.84 1.35 9.45
C VAL A 364 0.84 2.47 9.19
N ASP A 365 0.65 2.86 7.93
CA ASP A 365 -0.27 3.93 7.54
C ASP A 365 -1.73 3.55 7.85
N GLU A 366 -2.16 2.35 7.48
CA GLU A 366 -3.52 1.86 7.77
C GLU A 366 -3.77 1.72 9.27
N ALA A 367 -2.80 1.18 10.03
CA ALA A 367 -2.93 1.02 11.46
C ALA A 367 -2.93 2.38 12.21
N ALA A 368 -2.11 3.32 11.75
CA ALA A 368 -2.07 4.68 12.26
C ALA A 368 -3.37 5.43 11.99
N SER A 369 -3.90 5.31 10.78
CA SER A 369 -5.21 5.86 10.40
C SER A 369 -6.34 5.27 11.24
N ALA A 370 -6.36 3.95 11.45
CA ALA A 370 -7.37 3.28 12.26
C ALA A 370 -7.31 3.72 13.72
N LEU A 371 -6.09 3.85 14.28
CA LEU A 371 -5.88 4.32 15.65
C LEU A 371 -6.34 5.77 15.81
N LYS A 372 -6.00 6.65 14.87
CA LYS A 372 -6.44 8.05 14.85
C LYS A 372 -7.96 8.15 14.79
N LEU A 373 -8.60 7.37 13.91
CA LEU A 373 -10.05 7.33 13.79
C LEU A 373 -10.71 6.87 15.10
N SER A 374 -10.13 5.85 15.75
CA SER A 374 -10.60 5.38 17.07
C SER A 374 -10.41 6.43 18.17
N ALA A 375 -9.34 7.23 18.08
CA ALA A 375 -9.06 8.32 19.01
C ALA A 375 -10.00 9.54 18.83
N GLU A 376 -10.36 9.83 17.59
CA GLU A 376 -11.27 10.92 17.23
C GLU A 376 -12.75 10.53 17.34
N ALA A 377 -13.08 9.24 17.24
CA ALA A 377 -14.44 8.74 17.38
C ALA A 377 -14.92 8.81 18.83
N MET A 378 -16.19 9.11 18.99
CA MET A 378 -16.83 9.09 20.32
C MET A 378 -16.75 7.66 20.90
N PRO A 379 -16.25 7.47 22.13
CA PRO A 379 -16.19 6.16 22.77
C PRO A 379 -17.52 5.43 22.76
N THR A 380 -17.50 4.12 22.56
CA THR A 380 -18.72 3.28 22.49
C THR A 380 -19.62 3.47 23.72
N GLU A 381 -19.03 3.61 24.90
CA GLU A 381 -19.75 3.88 26.15
C GLU A 381 -20.56 5.17 26.09
N LEU A 382 -20.02 6.23 25.49
CA LEU A 382 -20.74 7.50 25.33
C LEU A 382 -21.85 7.40 24.28
N VAL A 383 -21.62 6.64 23.19
CA VAL A 383 -22.63 6.39 22.16
C VAL A 383 -23.79 5.58 22.74
N GLU A 384 -23.51 4.57 23.58
CA GLU A 384 -24.51 3.78 24.27
C GLU A 384 -25.30 4.64 25.26
N LEU A 385 -24.62 5.47 26.06
CA LEU A 385 -25.27 6.44 26.96
C LEU A 385 -26.18 7.42 26.22
N GLU A 386 -25.72 7.96 25.08
CA GLU A 386 -26.54 8.85 24.25
C GLU A 386 -27.79 8.14 23.73
N SER A 387 -27.65 6.89 23.29
CA SER A 387 -28.75 6.06 22.82
C SER A 387 -29.75 5.76 23.95
N GLU A 388 -29.24 5.44 25.16
CA GLU A 388 -30.10 5.20 26.36
C GLU A 388 -30.85 6.47 26.77
N ILE A 389 -30.17 7.62 26.84
CA ILE A 389 -30.78 8.92 27.11
C ILE A 389 -31.87 9.22 26.09
N ARG A 390 -31.60 8.98 24.79
CA ARG A 390 -32.57 9.20 23.71
C ARG A 390 -33.82 8.32 23.90
N SER A 391 -33.62 7.03 24.20
CA SER A 391 -34.70 6.07 24.44
C SER A 391 -35.56 6.48 25.62
N LYS A 392 -34.91 6.81 26.76
CA LYS A 392 -35.63 7.25 27.97
C LYS A 392 -36.36 8.58 27.75
N LYS A 393 -35.84 9.52 26.99
CA LYS A 393 -36.54 10.77 26.61
C LYS A 393 -37.81 10.49 25.79
N ILE A 394 -37.77 9.52 24.88
CA ILE A 394 -38.94 9.11 24.10
C ILE A 394 -39.98 8.49 25.01
N PHE A 395 -39.57 7.60 25.93
CA PHE A 395 -40.49 7.01 26.92
C PHE A 395 -41.12 8.07 27.85
N ALA A 396 -40.34 9.04 28.33
CA ALA A 396 -40.84 10.13 29.17
C ALA A 396 -41.86 11.05 28.46
N GLN A 397 -41.80 11.15 27.11
CA GLN A 397 -42.82 11.89 26.32
C GLN A 397 -44.13 11.11 26.19
N VAL A 398 -44.09 9.75 26.21
CA VAL A 398 -45.26 8.88 26.08
C VAL A 398 -45.97 8.73 27.43
N GLU A 399 -45.23 8.54 28.52
CA GLU A 399 -45.77 8.46 29.89
C GLU A 399 -45.68 9.83 30.57
N LYS A 400 -46.78 10.61 30.49
CA LYS A 400 -46.84 11.94 31.09
C LYS A 400 -46.58 11.86 32.59
N LYS A 401 -45.42 12.39 33.07
CA LYS A 401 -44.98 12.61 34.45
C LYS A 401 -44.56 11.36 35.26
N ASN A 402 -43.51 10.69 34.85
CA ASN A 402 -42.79 9.84 35.80
C ASN A 402 -41.53 10.59 36.28
N GLU A 403 -41.58 11.16 37.51
CA GLU A 403 -40.46 11.92 38.11
C GLU A 403 -39.20 11.06 38.27
N GLU A 404 -39.32 9.74 38.34
CA GLU A 404 -38.25 8.80 38.49
C GLU A 404 -37.46 8.69 37.18
N ILE A 405 -38.13 8.60 36.04
CA ILE A 405 -37.51 8.60 34.71
C ILE A 405 -36.75 9.92 34.44
N LEU A 406 -37.33 11.05 34.85
CA LEU A 406 -36.68 12.36 34.69
C LEU A 406 -35.39 12.48 35.53
N ARG A 407 -35.37 11.91 36.76
CA ARG A 407 -34.16 11.86 37.59
C ARG A 407 -33.06 10.94 36.98
N GLU A 408 -33.48 9.79 36.43
CA GLU A 408 -32.56 8.90 35.73
C GLU A 408 -31.95 9.56 34.51
N ILE A 409 -32.74 10.28 33.72
CA ILE A 409 -32.24 11.04 32.57
C ILE A 409 -31.21 12.09 33.01
N ASP A 410 -31.46 12.86 34.07
CA ASP A 410 -30.54 13.86 34.61
C ASP A 410 -29.19 13.23 35.05
N VAL A 411 -29.23 12.05 35.66
CA VAL A 411 -28.02 11.32 36.07
C VAL A 411 -27.24 10.84 34.86
N LEU A 412 -27.91 10.30 33.82
CA LEU A 412 -27.26 9.82 32.59
C LEU A 412 -26.69 10.99 31.78
N GLU A 413 -27.44 12.10 31.69
CA GLU A 413 -26.96 13.31 31.03
C GLU A 413 -25.69 13.89 31.70
N LYS A 414 -25.65 13.92 33.03
CA LYS A 414 -24.45 14.35 33.76
C LYS A 414 -23.26 13.44 33.52
N LYS A 415 -23.49 12.11 33.45
CA LYS A 415 -22.42 11.13 33.10
C LYS A 415 -21.94 11.31 31.66
N PHE A 416 -22.88 11.49 30.73
CA PHE A 416 -22.57 11.73 29.33
C PHE A 416 -21.75 13.02 29.14
N GLU A 417 -22.20 14.14 29.75
CA GLU A 417 -21.52 15.44 29.64
C GLU A 417 -20.11 15.37 30.26
N ALA A 418 -19.95 14.73 31.41
CA ALA A 418 -18.66 14.53 32.04
C ALA A 418 -17.72 13.71 31.15
N GLY A 419 -18.18 12.62 30.57
CA GLY A 419 -17.42 11.79 29.63
C GLY A 419 -17.10 12.54 28.34
N LYS A 420 -18.04 13.30 27.80
CA LYS A 420 -17.87 14.12 26.61
C LYS A 420 -16.77 15.19 26.76
N VAL A 421 -16.74 15.87 27.90
CA VAL A 421 -15.69 16.87 28.21
C VAL A 421 -14.31 16.22 28.24
N VAL A 422 -14.18 15.01 28.81
CA VAL A 422 -12.91 14.28 28.83
C VAL A 422 -12.49 13.92 27.41
N TRP A 423 -13.37 13.33 26.61
CA TRP A 423 -13.12 12.97 25.22
C TRP A 423 -12.76 14.19 24.35
N GLU A 424 -13.52 15.28 24.44
CA GLU A 424 -13.21 16.52 23.69
C GLU A 424 -11.83 17.08 24.06
N LYS A 425 -11.43 16.99 25.34
CA LYS A 425 -10.09 17.40 25.79
C LYS A 425 -8.99 16.54 25.18
N GLU A 426 -9.21 15.22 25.11
CA GLU A 426 -8.27 14.28 24.46
C GLU A 426 -8.12 14.56 22.97
N VAL A 427 -9.23 14.71 22.23
CA VAL A 427 -9.23 15.05 20.80
C VAL A 427 -8.54 16.38 20.53
N ASN A 428 -8.77 17.39 21.37
CA ASN A 428 -8.10 18.69 21.24
C ASN A 428 -6.59 18.58 21.51
N SER A 429 -6.18 17.73 22.46
CA SER A 429 -4.77 17.48 22.74
C SER A 429 -4.07 16.85 21.54
N LEU A 430 -4.70 15.89 20.85
CA LEU A 430 -4.17 15.28 19.61
C LEU A 430 -3.94 16.33 18.50
N LYS A 431 -4.90 17.22 18.28
CA LYS A 431 -4.78 18.30 17.30
C LYS A 431 -3.64 19.26 17.62
N GLN A 432 -3.43 19.57 18.90
CA GLN A 432 -2.32 20.40 19.37
C GLN A 432 -0.98 19.71 19.18
N ILE A 433 -0.86 18.41 19.52
CA ILE A 433 0.34 17.60 19.30
C ILE A 433 0.73 17.61 17.82
N ALA A 434 -0.24 17.35 16.92
CA ALA A 434 -0.01 17.37 15.47
C ALA A 434 0.49 18.74 14.98
N SER A 435 -0.10 19.83 15.49
CA SER A 435 0.35 21.20 15.18
C SER A 435 1.77 21.50 15.63
N ILE A 436 2.14 21.05 16.85
CA ILE A 436 3.49 21.26 17.40
C ILE A 436 4.52 20.42 16.61
N LYS A 437 4.21 19.17 16.30
CA LYS A 437 5.07 18.30 15.48
C LYS A 437 5.34 18.92 14.09
N ASN A 438 4.31 19.44 13.43
CA ASN A 438 4.45 20.18 12.16
C ASN A 438 5.38 21.40 12.29
N LYS A 439 5.31 22.14 13.39
CA LYS A 439 6.22 23.26 13.65
C LYS A 439 7.66 22.80 13.85
N ILE A 440 7.86 21.71 14.60
CA ILE A 440 9.19 21.12 14.84
C ILE A 440 9.83 20.69 13.52
N ASP A 441 9.09 20.02 12.67
CA ASP A 441 9.57 19.57 11.35
C ASP A 441 10.00 20.74 10.46
N ARG A 442 9.18 21.79 10.43
CA ARG A 442 9.51 23.03 9.71
C ARG A 442 10.77 23.71 10.26
N VAL A 443 10.94 23.76 11.59
CA VAL A 443 12.12 24.33 12.22
C VAL A 443 13.37 23.49 11.94
N LYS A 444 13.26 22.15 11.93
CA LYS A 444 14.37 21.25 11.54
C LYS A 444 14.80 21.51 10.11
N PHE A 445 13.83 21.65 9.20
CA PHE A 445 14.10 21.98 7.81
C PHE A 445 14.77 23.35 7.63
N ASP A 446 14.27 24.39 8.32
CA ASP A 446 14.85 25.73 8.28
C ASP A 446 16.27 25.75 8.88
N LEU A 447 16.54 24.91 9.89
CA LEU A 447 17.86 24.72 10.47
C LEU A 447 18.85 24.13 9.46
N ASP A 448 18.46 23.07 8.76
CA ASP A 448 19.29 22.46 7.71
C ASP A 448 19.55 23.47 6.56
N ALA A 449 18.54 24.21 6.14
CA ALA A 449 18.69 25.25 5.13
C ALA A 449 19.62 26.40 5.58
N ALA A 450 19.56 26.83 6.83
CA ALA A 450 20.45 27.83 7.40
C ALA A 450 21.90 27.33 7.45
N GLN A 451 22.11 26.05 7.83
CA GLN A 451 23.45 25.44 7.84
C GLN A 451 24.04 25.37 6.42
N GLN A 452 23.25 25.00 5.41
CA GLN A 452 23.71 24.96 4.02
C GLN A 452 24.08 26.35 3.46
N ARG A 453 23.39 27.39 3.92
CA ARG A 453 23.70 28.79 3.57
C ARG A 453 24.85 29.40 4.39
N ALA A 454 25.45 28.61 5.31
CA ALA A 454 26.46 29.06 6.28
C ALA A 454 25.98 30.21 7.18
N ASP A 455 24.66 30.36 7.39
CA ASP A 455 24.09 31.27 8.37
C ASP A 455 24.06 30.65 9.76
N TYR A 456 25.23 30.70 10.41
CA TYR A 456 25.42 30.10 11.72
C TYR A 456 24.63 30.80 12.83
N THR A 457 24.27 32.06 12.62
CA THR A 457 23.48 32.83 13.60
C THR A 457 22.07 32.33 13.68
N GLU A 458 21.40 32.18 12.53
CA GLU A 458 20.04 31.65 12.46
C GLU A 458 20.01 30.16 12.81
N ALA A 459 20.98 29.37 12.33
CA ALA A 459 21.12 27.96 12.69
C ALA A 459 21.25 27.77 14.22
N SER A 460 22.03 28.60 14.89
CA SER A 460 22.16 28.56 16.35
C SER A 460 20.87 28.94 17.07
N ARG A 461 20.16 29.98 16.60
CA ARG A 461 18.86 30.38 17.14
C ARG A 461 17.83 29.25 17.06
N LEU A 462 17.70 28.64 15.86
CA LEU A 462 16.76 27.54 15.62
C LEU A 462 17.11 26.32 16.48
N LYS A 463 18.40 25.93 16.56
CA LYS A 463 18.85 24.74 17.25
C LYS A 463 18.79 24.85 18.78
N TYR A 464 19.16 25.99 19.35
CA TYR A 464 19.34 26.13 20.79
C TYR A 464 18.23 26.90 21.51
N ALA A 465 17.42 27.68 20.79
CA ALA A 465 16.29 28.40 21.36
C ALA A 465 14.94 27.83 20.93
N VAL A 466 14.66 27.75 19.63
CA VAL A 466 13.31 27.44 19.14
C VAL A 466 13.00 25.95 19.25
N LEU A 467 13.90 25.07 18.81
CA LEU A 467 13.67 23.61 18.81
C LEU A 467 13.47 23.05 20.22
N PRO A 468 14.31 23.37 21.23
CA PRO A 468 14.11 22.86 22.58
C PRO A 468 12.83 23.38 23.26
N GLU A 469 12.36 24.59 22.90
CA GLU A 469 11.12 25.14 23.43
C GLU A 469 9.90 24.35 22.89
N LEU A 470 9.87 24.05 21.59
CA LEU A 470 8.82 23.24 20.96
C LEU A 470 8.85 21.79 21.47
N GLU A 471 10.04 21.21 21.66
CA GLU A 471 10.19 19.85 22.21
C GLU A 471 9.69 19.81 23.67
N LYS A 472 9.96 20.83 24.46
CA LYS A 472 9.44 20.97 25.82
C LYS A 472 7.92 21.14 25.82
N GLU A 473 7.37 21.90 24.90
CA GLU A 473 5.92 22.05 24.72
C GLU A 473 5.30 20.69 24.37
N LEU A 474 5.90 19.94 23.45
CA LEU A 474 5.45 18.61 23.06
C LEU A 474 5.48 17.61 24.24
N ASN A 475 6.54 17.64 25.05
CA ASN A 475 6.70 16.76 26.22
C ASN A 475 5.69 17.03 27.35
N ASN A 476 5.08 18.22 27.38
CA ASN A 476 4.01 18.53 28.33
C ASN A 476 2.68 17.83 28.01
N PHE A 477 2.53 17.33 26.78
CA PHE A 477 1.38 16.53 26.40
C PHE A 477 1.67 15.05 26.66
N GLN A 478 0.90 14.41 27.53
CA GLN A 478 0.91 12.95 27.67
C GLN A 478 0.27 12.38 26.40
N ASN A 479 1.09 11.77 25.54
CA ASN A 479 0.61 11.13 24.34
C ASN A 479 0.05 9.74 24.72
N SER A 480 -1.26 9.63 24.86
CA SER A 480 -1.96 8.38 25.20
C SER A 480 -2.09 7.42 24.01
N TRP A 481 -1.86 7.94 22.80
CA TRP A 481 -2.11 7.19 21.54
C TRP A 481 -0.78 6.77 20.92
N ILE A 482 -0.39 5.53 21.23
CA ILE A 482 0.83 4.92 20.71
C ILE A 482 0.44 3.75 19.82
N LEU A 483 0.95 3.74 18.58
CA LEU A 483 0.83 2.61 17.70
C LEU A 483 1.74 1.49 18.20
N GLU A 484 1.16 0.36 18.52
CA GLU A 484 1.82 -0.82 19.06
C GLU A 484 1.64 -2.03 18.13
N ARG A 485 2.34 -3.12 18.45
CA ARG A 485 2.26 -4.39 17.71
C ARG A 485 0.84 -4.93 17.54
N ASN A 486 -0.01 -4.78 18.57
CA ASN A 486 -1.41 -5.22 18.55
C ASN A 486 -2.24 -4.52 17.46
N HIS A 487 -2.00 -3.23 17.22
CA HIS A 487 -2.69 -2.47 16.19
C HIS A 487 -2.29 -2.95 14.78
N ILE A 488 -1.01 -3.25 14.55
CA ILE A 488 -0.52 -3.85 13.29
C ILE A 488 -1.17 -5.22 13.08
N ALA A 489 -1.18 -6.06 14.12
CA ALA A 489 -1.81 -7.38 14.05
C ALA A 489 -3.32 -7.30 13.75
N ALA A 490 -4.02 -6.29 14.27
CA ALA A 490 -5.44 -6.07 13.99
C ALA A 490 -5.71 -5.71 12.52
N VAL A 491 -4.81 -4.96 11.87
CA VAL A 491 -4.91 -4.66 10.44
C VAL A 491 -4.71 -5.93 9.61
N ILE A 492 -3.67 -6.70 9.91
CA ILE A 492 -3.41 -7.96 9.22
C ILE A 492 -4.58 -8.95 9.41
N ALA A 493 -5.15 -9.01 10.62
CA ALA A 493 -6.32 -9.83 10.89
C ALA A 493 -7.51 -9.47 9.97
N ARG A 494 -7.74 -8.19 9.74
CA ARG A 494 -8.79 -7.71 8.81
C ARG A 494 -8.50 -8.09 7.36
N GLN A 495 -7.25 -7.99 6.92
CA GLN A 495 -6.86 -8.29 5.54
C GLN A 495 -6.83 -9.78 5.24
N THR A 496 -6.34 -10.60 6.19
CA THR A 496 -6.11 -12.04 5.98
C THR A 496 -7.23 -12.93 6.53
N GLY A 497 -8.08 -12.38 7.42
CA GLY A 497 -9.08 -13.16 8.14
C GLY A 497 -8.51 -14.00 9.30
N ILE A 498 -7.23 -13.89 9.63
CA ILE A 498 -6.60 -14.59 10.75
C ILE A 498 -6.85 -13.77 12.03
N PRO A 499 -7.37 -14.37 13.11
CA PRO A 499 -7.62 -13.63 14.36
C PRO A 499 -6.34 -12.97 14.90
N SER A 500 -6.47 -11.72 15.35
CA SER A 500 -5.35 -10.92 15.86
C SER A 500 -4.64 -11.58 17.06
N GLU A 501 -5.38 -12.29 17.90
CA GLU A 501 -4.83 -13.03 19.04
C GLU A 501 -3.81 -14.10 18.61
N LYS A 502 -4.03 -14.76 17.46
CA LYS A 502 -3.09 -15.75 16.92
C LYS A 502 -1.89 -15.14 16.25
N ILE A 503 -2.06 -13.97 15.63
CA ILE A 503 -0.94 -13.21 15.07
C ILE A 503 -0.02 -12.71 16.20
N LEU A 504 -0.60 -12.40 17.36
CA LEU A 504 0.12 -11.87 18.53
C LEU A 504 0.71 -12.95 19.42
N LYS A 505 0.01 -14.09 19.59
CA LYS A 505 0.53 -15.22 20.37
C LYS A 505 1.75 -15.78 19.66
N THR A 506 2.79 -16.02 20.41
CA THR A 506 3.91 -16.81 19.95
C THR A 506 3.35 -18.17 19.50
N LYS A 507 3.60 -18.56 18.24
CA LYS A 507 3.11 -19.81 17.63
C LYS A 507 3.37 -21.06 18.50
N GLN A 508 4.28 -20.97 19.46
CA GLN A 508 4.72 -22.05 20.31
C GLN A 508 3.63 -22.62 21.22
N ASP A 509 2.81 -21.80 21.86
CA ASP A 509 1.84 -22.31 22.86
C ASP A 509 0.69 -23.13 22.24
N ASN A 510 0.18 -22.72 21.07
CA ASN A 510 -0.91 -23.45 20.40
C ASN A 510 -0.43 -24.74 19.71
N LEU A 511 0.85 -24.80 19.29
CA LEU A 511 1.40 -25.96 18.59
C LEU A 511 1.75 -27.10 19.54
N LEU A 512 2.14 -26.80 20.79
CA LEU A 512 2.44 -27.82 21.79
C LEU A 512 1.22 -28.69 22.15
N HIS A 513 0.00 -28.14 21.98
CA HIS A 513 -1.25 -28.87 22.25
C HIS A 513 -1.92 -29.43 20.98
N LEU A 514 -1.28 -29.27 19.80
CA LEU A 514 -1.88 -29.67 18.52
C LEU A 514 -2.24 -31.15 18.45
N GLU A 515 -1.43 -32.05 19.01
CA GLU A 515 -1.71 -33.47 19.06
C GLU A 515 -3.00 -33.77 19.84
N ASP A 516 -3.18 -33.15 21.02
CA ASP A 516 -4.35 -33.34 21.86
C ASP A 516 -5.61 -32.75 21.20
N ASP A 517 -5.47 -31.57 20.60
CA ASP A 517 -6.56 -30.91 19.90
C ASP A 517 -7.03 -31.75 18.71
N LEU A 518 -6.13 -32.27 17.90
CA LEU A 518 -6.46 -33.14 16.77
C LEU A 518 -7.09 -34.47 17.25
N ASN A 519 -6.58 -35.08 18.32
CA ASN A 519 -7.14 -36.31 18.89
C ASN A 519 -8.55 -36.09 19.49
N SER A 520 -8.89 -34.87 19.87
CA SER A 520 -10.24 -34.51 20.34
C SER A 520 -11.30 -34.56 19.25
N VAL A 521 -10.90 -34.41 17.97
CA VAL A 521 -11.81 -34.33 16.82
C VAL A 521 -11.72 -35.56 15.92
N VAL A 522 -10.52 -36.12 15.74
CA VAL A 522 -10.25 -37.27 14.88
C VAL A 522 -9.96 -38.50 15.75
N TYR A 523 -10.85 -39.46 15.71
CA TYR A 523 -10.76 -40.64 16.57
C TYR A 523 -10.13 -41.82 15.85
N GLY A 524 -9.36 -42.66 16.58
CA GLY A 524 -8.85 -43.93 16.12
C GLY A 524 -7.57 -43.86 15.27
N GLN A 525 -6.91 -42.71 15.13
CA GLN A 525 -5.73 -42.52 14.26
C GLN A 525 -4.56 -41.88 15.03
N LYS A 526 -4.36 -42.25 16.29
CA LYS A 526 -3.41 -41.62 17.22
C LYS A 526 -1.98 -41.52 16.67
N GLU A 527 -1.46 -42.62 16.08
CA GLU A 527 -0.10 -42.63 15.54
C GLU A 527 0.08 -41.67 14.37
N SER A 528 -0.86 -41.68 13.42
CA SER A 528 -0.86 -40.76 12.27
C SER A 528 -0.99 -39.30 12.70
N ILE A 529 -1.81 -38.99 13.71
CA ILE A 529 -1.99 -37.62 14.24
C ILE A 529 -0.71 -37.15 14.91
N ARG A 530 -0.05 -38.01 15.70
CA ARG A 530 1.21 -37.69 16.34
C ARG A 530 2.29 -37.36 15.32
N GLU A 531 2.46 -38.14 14.28
CA GLU A 531 3.43 -37.89 13.21
C GLU A 531 3.17 -36.56 12.49
N ILE A 532 1.88 -36.23 12.25
CA ILE A 532 1.48 -34.94 11.70
C ILE A 532 1.88 -33.81 12.65
N ALA A 533 1.55 -33.92 13.94
CA ALA A 533 1.88 -32.89 14.93
C ALA A 533 3.38 -32.69 15.08
N ASP A 534 4.16 -33.75 15.17
CA ASP A 534 5.64 -33.71 15.29
C ASP A 534 6.29 -33.04 14.05
N THR A 535 5.82 -33.37 12.86
CA THR A 535 6.30 -32.78 11.61
C THR A 535 6.00 -31.28 11.56
N LEU A 536 4.78 -30.89 11.90
CA LEU A 536 4.38 -29.49 11.92
C LEU A 536 5.13 -28.70 12.98
N LEU A 537 5.33 -29.27 14.19
CA LEU A 537 6.17 -28.67 15.23
C LEU A 537 7.59 -28.40 14.74
N THR A 538 8.20 -29.36 14.03
CA THR A 538 9.56 -29.22 13.48
C THR A 538 9.63 -28.10 12.44
N SER A 539 8.62 -28.02 11.56
CA SER A 539 8.55 -26.96 10.55
C SER A 539 8.36 -25.56 11.16
N TYR A 540 7.47 -25.46 12.13
CA TYR A 540 7.23 -24.19 12.81
C TYR A 540 8.39 -23.75 13.73
N ALA A 541 9.21 -24.68 14.19
CA ALA A 541 10.44 -24.39 14.91
C ALA A 541 11.55 -23.84 14.00
N GLY A 542 11.34 -23.80 12.67
CA GLY A 542 12.32 -23.29 11.71
C GLY A 542 13.50 -24.26 11.47
N ILE A 543 13.34 -25.55 11.81
CA ILE A 543 14.38 -26.57 11.65
C ILE A 543 14.29 -27.23 10.26
N SER A 544 13.09 -27.18 9.64
CA SER A 544 12.85 -27.70 8.30
C SER A 544 13.32 -26.72 7.22
N SER A 545 13.43 -27.20 5.97
CA SER A 545 13.83 -26.37 4.82
C SER A 545 12.83 -25.26 4.54
N GLU A 546 13.29 -24.02 4.47
CA GLU A 546 12.46 -22.85 4.14
C GLU A 546 11.90 -22.84 2.70
N SER A 547 12.33 -23.77 1.85
CA SER A 547 11.88 -23.86 0.46
C SER A 547 10.64 -24.70 0.26
N ARG A 548 10.17 -25.47 1.26
CA ARG A 548 9.07 -26.43 1.16
C ARG A 548 7.79 -25.94 1.85
N PRO A 549 6.62 -26.57 1.59
CA PRO A 549 5.42 -26.39 2.40
C PRO A 549 5.66 -26.69 3.89
N LEU A 550 4.81 -26.16 4.79
CA LEU A 550 4.88 -26.40 6.24
C LEU A 550 4.77 -27.90 6.60
N GLY A 551 4.07 -28.65 5.77
CA GLY A 551 3.96 -30.10 5.91
C GLY A 551 3.33 -30.70 4.67
N SER A 552 3.72 -31.91 4.30
CA SER A 552 3.25 -32.63 3.15
C SER A 552 2.98 -34.09 3.51
N PHE A 553 1.72 -34.49 3.48
CA PHE A 553 1.28 -35.77 4.00
C PHE A 553 0.46 -36.56 2.99
N LEU A 554 0.70 -37.87 2.86
CA LEU A 554 -0.18 -38.79 2.15
C LEU A 554 -0.95 -39.65 3.15
N LEU A 555 -2.28 -39.47 3.20
CA LEU A 555 -3.17 -40.24 4.04
C LEU A 555 -3.76 -41.43 3.26
N LYS A 556 -3.27 -42.64 3.55
CA LYS A 556 -3.68 -43.89 2.91
C LYS A 556 -4.68 -44.63 3.80
N GLY A 557 -5.74 -45.12 3.27
CA GLY A 557 -6.67 -45.99 4.00
C GLY A 557 -8.07 -46.07 3.39
N PRO A 558 -8.95 -46.91 3.92
CA PRO A 558 -10.30 -47.05 3.38
C PRO A 558 -11.13 -45.78 3.50
N THR A 559 -12.25 -45.75 2.82
CA THR A 559 -13.18 -44.61 2.86
C THR A 559 -13.85 -44.49 4.24
N GLY A 560 -14.08 -43.26 4.75
CA GLY A 560 -14.85 -43.03 5.99
C GLY A 560 -14.06 -43.21 7.29
N VAL A 561 -12.72 -43.25 7.24
CA VAL A 561 -11.85 -43.40 8.43
C VAL A 561 -11.34 -42.09 9.02
N GLY A 562 -11.71 -40.94 8.44
CA GLY A 562 -11.39 -39.62 8.96
C GLY A 562 -10.30 -38.83 8.21
N LYS A 563 -9.82 -39.30 7.03
CA LYS A 563 -8.78 -38.58 6.24
C LYS A 563 -9.12 -37.11 5.96
N THR A 564 -10.29 -36.84 5.39
CA THR A 564 -10.78 -35.50 5.10
C THR A 564 -11.08 -34.70 6.38
N GLU A 565 -11.52 -35.37 7.44
CA GLU A 565 -11.78 -34.73 8.74
C GLU A 565 -10.48 -34.25 9.40
N THR A 566 -9.37 -34.97 9.22
CA THR A 566 -8.05 -34.53 9.67
C THR A 566 -7.63 -33.22 8.99
N ALA A 567 -7.82 -33.11 7.67
CA ALA A 567 -7.54 -31.87 6.95
C ALA A 567 -8.36 -30.68 7.46
N LYS A 568 -9.65 -30.89 7.76
CA LYS A 568 -10.52 -29.87 8.36
C LYS A 568 -10.09 -29.49 9.77
N ALA A 569 -9.72 -30.48 10.58
CA ALA A 569 -9.26 -30.25 11.94
C ALA A 569 -7.96 -29.44 11.95
N ILE A 570 -7.00 -29.78 11.09
CA ILE A 570 -5.74 -29.02 10.93
C ILE A 570 -6.05 -27.58 10.50
N ALA A 571 -6.91 -27.37 9.51
CA ALA A 571 -7.31 -26.02 9.06
C ALA A 571 -7.97 -25.23 10.21
N LYS A 572 -8.83 -25.86 11.00
CA LYS A 572 -9.51 -25.24 12.14
C LYS A 572 -8.54 -24.87 13.26
N PHE A 573 -7.63 -25.75 13.65
CA PHE A 573 -6.74 -25.52 14.80
C PHE A 573 -5.56 -24.61 14.48
N LEU A 574 -5.00 -24.69 13.25
CA LEU A 574 -3.87 -23.84 12.86
C LEU A 574 -4.28 -22.50 12.25
N PHE A 575 -5.40 -22.48 11.51
CA PHE A 575 -5.84 -21.29 10.78
C PHE A 575 -7.23 -20.76 11.22
N ASP A 576 -7.79 -21.29 12.31
CA ASP A 576 -9.04 -20.90 13.00
C ASP A 576 -10.35 -21.04 12.21
N GLN A 577 -10.27 -21.36 10.93
CA GLN A 577 -11.47 -21.47 10.08
C GLN A 577 -11.39 -22.72 9.20
N GLU A 578 -12.46 -23.48 9.19
CA GLU A 578 -12.63 -24.57 8.21
C GLU A 578 -12.63 -24.05 6.76
N THR A 579 -12.90 -22.76 6.57
CA THR A 579 -12.84 -22.09 5.26
C THR A 579 -11.43 -21.92 4.71
N ASN A 580 -10.38 -22.08 5.53
CA ASN A 580 -8.99 -22.10 5.09
C ASN A 580 -8.55 -23.49 4.59
N LEU A 581 -9.51 -24.35 4.28
CA LEU A 581 -9.31 -25.61 3.56
C LEU A 581 -9.62 -25.40 2.07
N VAL A 582 -8.60 -25.55 1.23
CA VAL A 582 -8.73 -25.62 -0.22
C VAL A 582 -8.84 -27.09 -0.60
N ARG A 583 -10.05 -27.55 -0.90
CA ARG A 583 -10.30 -28.96 -1.28
C ARG A 583 -10.45 -29.10 -2.79
N LEU A 584 -9.69 -30.00 -3.36
CA LEU A 584 -9.73 -30.39 -4.77
C LEU A 584 -9.95 -31.91 -4.86
N ASP A 585 -11.05 -32.30 -5.47
CA ASP A 585 -11.36 -33.71 -5.76
C ASP A 585 -10.73 -34.08 -7.09
N LEU A 586 -9.68 -34.90 -7.05
CA LEU A 586 -8.90 -35.22 -8.25
C LEU A 586 -9.58 -36.18 -9.20
N SER A 587 -10.74 -36.73 -8.82
CA SER A 587 -11.59 -37.45 -9.77
C SER A 587 -12.11 -36.56 -10.90
N GLU A 588 -12.23 -35.24 -10.68
CA GLU A 588 -12.61 -34.25 -11.70
C GLU A 588 -11.45 -33.89 -12.64
N TYR A 589 -10.22 -34.29 -12.30
CA TYR A 589 -8.98 -33.94 -13.01
C TYR A 589 -8.28 -35.17 -13.61
N SER A 590 -9.08 -36.15 -14.04
CA SER A 590 -8.61 -37.38 -14.69
C SER A 590 -8.11 -37.16 -16.13
N GLU A 591 -8.48 -36.05 -16.76
CA GLU A 591 -8.11 -35.74 -18.13
C GLU A 591 -7.06 -34.59 -18.17
N LYS A 592 -6.15 -34.64 -19.14
CA LYS A 592 -5.04 -33.69 -19.29
C LYS A 592 -5.49 -32.23 -19.31
N HIS A 593 -6.55 -31.91 -20.02
CA HIS A 593 -7.06 -30.55 -20.12
C HIS A 593 -7.72 -30.07 -18.80
N SER A 594 -8.22 -30.99 -17.98
CA SER A 594 -8.75 -30.64 -16.67
C SER A 594 -7.64 -30.28 -15.69
N VAL A 595 -6.49 -30.96 -15.74
CA VAL A 595 -5.31 -30.61 -14.92
C VAL A 595 -4.80 -29.20 -15.26
N ALA A 596 -4.84 -28.81 -16.53
CA ALA A 596 -4.46 -27.44 -16.93
C ALA A 596 -5.32 -26.35 -16.26
N LYS A 597 -6.57 -26.63 -15.86
CA LYS A 597 -7.43 -25.69 -15.14
C LYS A 597 -6.89 -25.35 -13.76
N LEU A 598 -6.08 -26.22 -13.14
CA LEU A 598 -5.48 -25.96 -11.83
C LEU A 598 -4.48 -24.79 -11.87
N ILE A 599 -3.71 -24.69 -12.96
CA ILE A 599 -2.67 -23.66 -13.16
C ILE A 599 -3.11 -22.55 -14.12
N GLY A 600 -4.28 -22.68 -14.76
CA GLY A 600 -4.85 -21.76 -15.74
C GLY A 600 -4.77 -22.28 -17.18
N ALA A 601 -5.63 -21.74 -18.06
CA ALA A 601 -5.62 -22.09 -19.47
C ALA A 601 -4.37 -21.52 -20.17
N PRO A 602 -3.78 -22.25 -21.15
CA PRO A 602 -2.70 -21.71 -21.98
C PRO A 602 -3.15 -20.47 -22.78
N ALA A 603 -2.20 -19.63 -23.17
CA ALA A 603 -2.47 -18.45 -23.99
C ALA A 603 -3.21 -18.84 -25.29
N GLY A 604 -4.32 -18.15 -25.57
CA GLY A 604 -5.16 -18.39 -26.73
C GLY A 604 -6.35 -19.34 -26.52
N TYR A 605 -6.50 -19.92 -25.33
CA TYR A 605 -7.66 -20.75 -24.97
C TYR A 605 -8.68 -19.95 -24.15
N VAL A 606 -9.96 -20.35 -24.22
CA VAL A 606 -11.05 -19.76 -23.42
C VAL A 606 -10.76 -19.97 -21.93
N GLY A 607 -10.86 -18.90 -21.11
CA GLY A 607 -10.57 -18.93 -19.67
C GLY A 607 -9.13 -18.53 -19.31
N TYR A 608 -8.28 -18.09 -20.26
CA TYR A 608 -6.93 -17.61 -19.97
C TYR A 608 -6.92 -16.47 -18.94
N ASP A 609 -7.91 -15.56 -18.98
CA ASP A 609 -7.99 -14.41 -18.08
C ASP A 609 -8.49 -14.76 -16.66
N GLU A 610 -9.12 -15.90 -16.47
CA GLU A 610 -9.68 -16.32 -15.18
C GLU A 610 -8.61 -16.83 -14.17
N GLY A 611 -7.42 -17.21 -14.67
CA GLY A 611 -6.36 -17.80 -13.86
C GLY A 611 -6.64 -19.28 -13.48
N GLY A 612 -5.73 -19.92 -12.76
CA GLY A 612 -5.88 -21.31 -12.32
C GLY A 612 -6.66 -21.44 -11.02
N ILE A 613 -7.48 -22.47 -10.90
CA ILE A 613 -8.32 -22.69 -9.71
C ILE A 613 -7.46 -22.82 -8.44
N LEU A 614 -6.40 -23.66 -8.51
CA LEU A 614 -5.50 -23.86 -7.39
C LEU A 614 -4.66 -22.60 -7.12
N THR A 615 -4.07 -22.01 -8.15
CA THR A 615 -3.18 -20.86 -8.01
C THR A 615 -3.91 -19.62 -7.48
N GLU A 616 -5.12 -19.35 -7.94
CA GLU A 616 -5.93 -18.24 -7.43
C GLU A 616 -6.45 -18.50 -6.01
N ALA A 617 -6.78 -19.76 -5.66
CA ALA A 617 -7.20 -20.09 -4.30
C ALA A 617 -6.08 -19.83 -3.29
N ILE A 618 -4.84 -20.27 -3.59
CA ILE A 618 -3.68 -20.06 -2.71
C ILE A 618 -3.23 -18.61 -2.68
N ARG A 619 -3.31 -17.90 -3.79
CA ARG A 619 -3.03 -16.45 -3.82
C ARG A 619 -3.94 -15.67 -2.88
N ARG A 620 -5.22 -16.06 -2.81
CA ARG A 620 -6.19 -15.43 -1.90
C ARG A 620 -6.05 -15.90 -0.45
N LYS A 621 -5.59 -17.13 -0.23
CA LYS A 621 -5.45 -17.76 1.09
C LYS A 621 -4.09 -18.43 1.21
N PRO A 622 -3.00 -17.68 1.38
CA PRO A 622 -1.64 -18.22 1.43
C PRO A 622 -1.41 -19.11 2.66
N TYR A 623 -2.18 -18.92 3.73
CA TYR A 623 -2.19 -19.76 4.92
C TYR A 623 -3.41 -20.69 4.87
N SER A 624 -3.24 -21.86 4.29
CA SER A 624 -4.33 -22.82 4.10
C SER A 624 -3.84 -24.27 4.10
N VAL A 625 -4.79 -25.18 4.36
CA VAL A 625 -4.59 -26.60 4.10
C VAL A 625 -5.07 -26.89 2.68
N VAL A 626 -4.21 -27.45 1.86
CA VAL A 626 -4.54 -27.88 0.50
C VAL A 626 -4.78 -29.38 0.53
N LEU A 627 -6.04 -29.78 0.35
CA LEU A 627 -6.44 -31.19 0.32
C LEU A 627 -6.67 -31.64 -1.12
N PHE A 628 -5.82 -32.52 -1.61
CA PHE A 628 -5.99 -33.24 -2.84
C PHE A 628 -6.63 -34.60 -2.55
N ASP A 629 -7.91 -34.75 -2.82
CA ASP A 629 -8.69 -35.94 -2.49
C ASP A 629 -8.65 -36.94 -3.67
N GLU A 630 -8.52 -38.23 -3.38
CA GLU A 630 -8.49 -39.33 -4.36
C GLU A 630 -7.40 -39.20 -5.46
N VAL A 631 -6.16 -38.95 -5.04
CA VAL A 631 -5.01 -38.64 -5.94
C VAL A 631 -4.75 -39.73 -6.96
N GLU A 632 -5.07 -40.99 -6.64
CA GLU A 632 -4.95 -42.13 -7.56
C GLU A 632 -5.81 -42.02 -8.83
N LYS A 633 -6.78 -41.10 -8.85
CA LYS A 633 -7.66 -40.83 -10.01
C LYS A 633 -7.18 -39.75 -10.93
N ALA A 634 -6.16 -38.98 -10.51
CA ALA A 634 -5.63 -37.86 -11.27
C ALA A 634 -4.91 -38.31 -12.54
N HIS A 635 -4.89 -37.45 -13.54
CA HIS A 635 -4.04 -37.61 -14.71
C HIS A 635 -2.54 -37.59 -14.29
N PRO A 636 -1.65 -38.41 -14.92
CA PRO A 636 -0.23 -38.47 -14.58
C PRO A 636 0.52 -37.14 -14.58
N ASP A 637 0.11 -36.17 -15.41
CA ASP A 637 0.69 -34.82 -15.46
C ASP A 637 0.50 -34.05 -14.15
N PHE A 638 -0.45 -34.42 -13.30
CA PHE A 638 -0.63 -33.83 -11.96
C PHE A 638 0.59 -34.06 -11.06
N SER A 639 1.32 -35.16 -11.24
CA SER A 639 2.55 -35.42 -10.52
C SER A 639 3.61 -34.34 -10.71
N ASP A 640 3.65 -33.73 -11.89
CA ASP A 640 4.64 -32.68 -12.19
C ASP A 640 4.30 -31.37 -11.49
N ILE A 641 3.00 -31.08 -11.28
CA ILE A 641 2.51 -29.97 -10.44
C ILE A 641 2.88 -30.21 -8.97
N LEU A 642 2.65 -31.45 -8.48
CA LEU A 642 3.01 -31.81 -7.11
C LEU A 642 4.50 -31.66 -6.84
N LEU A 643 5.37 -32.09 -7.77
CA LEU A 643 6.80 -31.97 -7.61
C LEU A 643 7.24 -30.51 -7.45
N GLN A 644 6.70 -29.58 -8.24
CA GLN A 644 7.00 -28.16 -8.09
C GLN A 644 6.57 -27.62 -6.71
N ILE A 645 5.40 -28.03 -6.24
CA ILE A 645 4.88 -27.59 -4.93
C ILE A 645 5.73 -28.16 -3.80
N LEU A 646 6.05 -29.45 -3.85
CA LEU A 646 6.74 -30.17 -2.76
C LEU A 646 8.25 -29.85 -2.68
N ASP A 647 8.91 -29.55 -3.80
CA ASP A 647 10.35 -29.25 -3.84
C ASP A 647 10.63 -27.78 -3.58
N ASP A 648 10.01 -26.92 -4.37
CA ASP A 648 10.31 -25.49 -4.41
C ASP A 648 9.33 -24.66 -3.56
N GLY A 649 8.26 -25.24 -3.02
CA GLY A 649 7.21 -24.54 -2.31
C GLY A 649 6.54 -23.46 -3.16
N ARG A 650 6.55 -23.63 -4.48
CA ARG A 650 5.98 -22.65 -5.42
C ARG A 650 5.37 -23.33 -6.64
N LEU A 651 4.45 -22.66 -7.27
CA LEU A 651 3.83 -23.08 -8.53
C LEU A 651 3.69 -21.88 -9.45
N THR A 652 4.17 -22.00 -10.69
CA THR A 652 4.03 -20.93 -11.69
C THR A 652 2.78 -21.16 -12.50
N ASP A 653 1.89 -20.15 -12.55
CA ASP A 653 0.68 -20.20 -13.37
C ASP A 653 1.00 -19.94 -14.86
N ASN A 654 0.00 -20.18 -15.73
CA ASN A 654 0.15 -19.97 -17.16
C ASN A 654 0.25 -18.48 -17.58
N LYS A 655 0.12 -17.55 -16.63
CA LYS A 655 0.40 -16.12 -16.82
C LYS A 655 1.84 -15.74 -16.41
N GLY A 656 2.66 -16.72 -16.01
CA GLY A 656 4.02 -16.50 -15.53
C GLY A 656 4.13 -16.04 -14.06
N ARG A 657 3.01 -15.98 -13.32
CA ARG A 657 3.03 -15.56 -11.92
C ARG A 657 3.41 -16.73 -11.03
N THR A 658 4.36 -16.53 -10.14
CA THR A 658 4.79 -17.52 -9.17
C THR A 658 3.97 -17.41 -7.89
N ILE A 659 3.26 -18.48 -7.54
CA ILE A 659 2.42 -18.58 -6.34
C ILE A 659 3.20 -19.34 -5.25
N ASN A 660 3.23 -18.78 -4.06
CA ASN A 660 3.98 -19.31 -2.92
C ASN A 660 3.12 -20.30 -2.12
N PHE A 661 3.61 -21.54 -1.96
CA PHE A 661 3.02 -22.62 -1.18
C PHE A 661 3.75 -22.91 0.15
N LYS A 662 4.79 -22.14 0.49
CA LYS A 662 5.62 -22.39 1.69
C LYS A 662 4.81 -22.29 3.00
N ASN A 663 3.76 -21.50 3.00
CA ASN A 663 2.88 -21.33 4.17
C ASN A 663 1.66 -22.29 4.13
N THR A 664 1.62 -23.23 3.22
CA THR A 664 0.52 -24.20 3.12
C THR A 664 0.89 -25.54 3.74
N ILE A 665 -0.13 -26.31 4.12
CA ILE A 665 -0.01 -27.73 4.48
C ILE A 665 -0.68 -28.52 3.36
N VAL A 666 0.08 -29.40 2.72
CA VAL A 666 -0.38 -30.22 1.61
C VAL A 666 -0.79 -31.59 2.11
N ILE A 667 -2.04 -31.96 1.89
CA ILE A 667 -2.58 -33.26 2.29
C ILE A 667 -3.10 -33.97 1.03
N LEU A 668 -2.58 -35.15 0.78
CA LEU A 668 -3.01 -36.03 -0.28
C LEU A 668 -3.80 -37.19 0.35
N THR A 669 -4.91 -37.59 -0.24
CA THR A 669 -5.63 -38.76 0.21
C THR A 669 -5.69 -39.82 -0.88
N THR A 670 -5.58 -41.09 -0.49
CA THR A 670 -5.75 -42.23 -1.38
C THR A 670 -6.51 -43.37 -0.71
N ASN A 671 -7.27 -44.09 -1.50
CA ASN A 671 -7.91 -45.33 -1.09
C ASN A 671 -7.16 -46.56 -1.65
N SER A 672 -6.09 -46.34 -2.42
CA SER A 672 -5.31 -47.42 -3.02
C SER A 672 -4.48 -48.20 -1.99
N LYS A 673 -4.35 -49.46 -2.25
CA LYS A 673 -3.47 -50.38 -1.48
C LYS A 673 -2.06 -50.41 -2.08
N ASN A 674 -1.94 -50.12 -3.38
CA ASN A 674 -0.67 -50.20 -4.14
C ASN A 674 -0.14 -48.81 -4.41
N ILE A 675 0.46 -48.17 -3.42
CA ILE A 675 0.99 -46.83 -3.51
C ILE A 675 2.15 -46.73 -4.52
N GLU A 676 3.02 -47.76 -4.52
CA GLU A 676 4.22 -47.76 -5.40
C GLU A 676 3.85 -47.85 -6.89
N GLY A 677 2.69 -48.43 -7.21
CA GLY A 677 2.18 -48.52 -8.57
C GLY A 677 1.41 -47.27 -9.04
N ASP A 678 0.79 -46.55 -8.11
CA ASP A 678 -0.08 -45.39 -8.42
C ASP A 678 0.65 -44.06 -8.36
N PHE A 679 1.78 -43.99 -7.64
CA PHE A 679 2.54 -42.78 -7.47
C PHE A 679 3.96 -42.91 -8.02
N LYS A 680 4.46 -41.84 -8.66
CA LYS A 680 5.88 -41.78 -9.04
C LYS A 680 6.75 -41.82 -7.77
N PRO A 681 7.82 -42.67 -7.72
CA PRO A 681 8.72 -42.74 -6.57
C PRO A 681 9.29 -41.40 -6.12
N GLU A 682 9.49 -40.47 -7.08
CA GLU A 682 9.96 -39.11 -6.84
C GLU A 682 8.98 -38.31 -5.99
N VAL A 683 7.67 -38.46 -6.18
CA VAL A 683 6.65 -37.76 -5.38
C VAL A 683 6.65 -38.33 -3.95
N LEU A 684 6.69 -39.66 -3.81
CA LEU A 684 6.72 -40.29 -2.49
C LEU A 684 7.95 -39.90 -1.67
N GLY A 685 9.11 -39.77 -2.31
CA GLY A 685 10.36 -39.32 -1.67
C GLY A 685 10.38 -37.85 -1.26
N ARG A 686 9.38 -37.06 -1.68
CA ARG A 686 9.28 -35.61 -1.34
C ARG A 686 8.24 -35.34 -0.25
N LEU A 687 7.40 -36.31 0.07
CA LEU A 687 6.44 -36.19 1.18
C LEU A 687 7.18 -36.34 2.52
N ASP A 688 6.74 -35.56 3.51
CA ASP A 688 7.28 -35.63 4.86
C ASP A 688 6.85 -36.94 5.55
N ALA A 689 5.60 -37.36 5.33
CA ALA A 689 5.14 -38.66 5.84
C ALA A 689 4.04 -39.33 4.98
N VAL A 690 4.06 -40.64 4.94
CA VAL A 690 3.01 -41.51 4.38
C VAL A 690 2.30 -42.22 5.54
N LEU A 691 1.07 -41.78 5.83
CA LEU A 691 0.34 -42.15 7.03
C LEU A 691 -0.77 -43.16 6.71
N THR A 692 -0.82 -44.26 7.46
CA THR A 692 -1.81 -45.30 7.26
C THR A 692 -2.98 -45.11 8.22
N TYR A 693 -4.16 -44.89 7.68
CA TYR A 693 -5.41 -44.77 8.41
C TYR A 693 -6.09 -46.12 8.50
N HIS A 694 -6.32 -46.58 9.72
CA HIS A 694 -6.94 -47.89 10.01
C HIS A 694 -8.46 -47.80 10.05
N SER A 695 -9.12 -48.94 9.80
CA SER A 695 -10.57 -49.05 9.96
C SER A 695 -10.98 -48.73 11.40
N LEU A 696 -12.11 -48.06 11.55
CA LEU A 696 -12.62 -47.66 12.86
C LEU A 696 -13.19 -48.89 13.61
N ASP A 697 -12.88 -48.99 14.88
CA ASP A 697 -13.44 -50.01 15.76
C ASP A 697 -14.81 -49.57 16.30
N SER A 698 -15.61 -50.54 16.78
CA SER A 698 -16.94 -50.31 17.36
C SER A 698 -16.91 -49.34 18.56
N SER A 699 -15.84 -49.34 19.34
CA SER A 699 -15.64 -48.39 20.46
C SER A 699 -15.54 -46.93 20.05
N ILE A 700 -15.12 -46.68 18.81
CA ILE A 700 -15.00 -45.33 18.27
C ILE A 700 -16.37 -44.77 17.85
N MET A 701 -17.31 -45.65 17.49
CA MET A 701 -18.67 -45.28 17.13
C MET A 701 -19.40 -44.56 18.25
N GLU A 702 -19.18 -44.92 19.51
CA GLU A 702 -19.76 -44.22 20.67
C GLU A 702 -19.31 -42.74 20.69
N LYS A 703 -18.01 -42.49 20.51
CA LYS A 703 -17.46 -41.14 20.51
C LYS A 703 -17.96 -40.31 19.32
N LEU A 704 -18.18 -40.98 18.16
CA LEU A 704 -18.74 -40.27 16.97
C LEU A 704 -20.21 -39.95 17.16
N ILE A 705 -21.00 -40.81 17.81
CA ILE A 705 -22.39 -40.54 18.18
C ILE A 705 -22.45 -39.36 19.18
N GLU A 706 -21.61 -39.39 20.20
CA GLU A 706 -21.51 -38.31 21.19
C GLU A 706 -21.13 -36.96 20.53
N LYS A 707 -20.18 -36.99 19.57
CA LYS A 707 -19.82 -35.78 18.79
C LYS A 707 -21.02 -35.26 18.02
N GLN A 708 -21.82 -36.12 17.36
CA GLN A 708 -23.02 -35.69 16.62
C GLN A 708 -24.08 -35.12 17.56
N LEU A 709 -24.27 -35.73 18.72
CA LEU A 709 -25.20 -35.30 19.76
C LEU A 709 -24.78 -33.90 20.30
N ARG A 710 -23.50 -33.72 20.59
CA ARG A 710 -22.98 -32.42 21.07
C ARG A 710 -23.22 -31.31 20.03
N GLN A 711 -22.95 -31.57 18.76
CA GLN A 711 -23.23 -30.61 17.68
C GLN A 711 -24.72 -30.29 17.53
N LEU A 712 -25.60 -31.30 17.76
CA LEU A 712 -27.04 -31.08 17.78
C LEU A 712 -27.44 -30.19 18.95
N ASN A 713 -26.96 -30.47 20.15
CA ASN A 713 -27.28 -29.71 21.35
C ASN A 713 -26.78 -28.26 21.28
N GLU A 714 -25.61 -28.00 20.67
CA GLU A 714 -25.16 -26.62 20.43
C GLU A 714 -26.11 -25.84 19.54
N ARG A 715 -26.68 -26.46 18.49
CA ARG A 715 -27.68 -25.81 17.63
C ARG A 715 -29.01 -25.60 18.34
N LEU A 716 -29.37 -26.48 19.25
CA LEU A 716 -30.63 -26.41 20.03
C LEU A 716 -30.54 -25.45 21.21
N LYS A 717 -29.33 -25.04 21.60
CA LYS A 717 -29.10 -24.13 22.74
C LYS A 717 -29.85 -22.80 22.60
N VAL A 718 -29.97 -22.30 21.38
CA VAL A 718 -30.77 -21.06 21.08
C VAL A 718 -32.25 -21.25 21.39
N LYS A 719 -32.76 -22.51 21.43
CA LYS A 719 -34.14 -22.85 21.71
C LYS A 719 -34.35 -23.36 23.17
N GLY A 720 -33.28 -23.37 23.97
CA GLY A 720 -33.33 -23.87 25.33
C GLY A 720 -33.57 -25.38 25.44
N ILE A 721 -33.34 -26.17 24.37
CA ILE A 721 -33.60 -27.61 24.31
C ILE A 721 -32.26 -28.38 24.38
N VAL A 722 -32.22 -29.38 25.25
CA VAL A 722 -31.12 -30.33 25.39
C VAL A 722 -31.62 -31.74 25.19
N ILE A 723 -30.94 -32.50 24.31
CA ILE A 723 -31.29 -33.89 24.01
C ILE A 723 -30.23 -34.81 24.63
N GLU A 724 -30.68 -35.91 25.28
CA GLU A 724 -29.90 -37.06 25.71
C GLU A 724 -30.35 -38.28 24.92
N LEU A 725 -29.46 -39.19 24.57
CA LEU A 725 -29.81 -40.43 23.91
C LEU A 725 -29.97 -41.51 24.97
N SER A 726 -30.92 -42.43 24.77
CA SER A 726 -31.02 -43.66 25.55
C SER A 726 -30.10 -44.72 24.97
N GLU A 727 -29.79 -45.76 25.76
CA GLU A 727 -29.00 -46.93 25.32
C GLU A 727 -29.62 -47.61 24.11
N SER A 728 -30.95 -47.69 24.02
CA SER A 728 -31.65 -48.26 22.85
C SER A 728 -31.42 -47.46 21.58
N THR A 729 -31.40 -46.11 21.68
CA THR A 729 -31.14 -45.21 20.55
C THR A 729 -29.69 -45.26 20.15
N GLU A 730 -28.75 -45.32 21.08
CA GLU A 730 -27.33 -45.47 20.79
C GLU A 730 -27.01 -46.80 20.10
N HIS A 731 -27.69 -47.88 20.55
CA HIS A 731 -27.51 -49.22 19.94
C HIS A 731 -27.91 -49.21 18.46
N ILE A 732 -29.07 -48.68 18.11
CA ILE A 732 -29.55 -48.55 16.74
C ILE A 732 -28.62 -47.65 15.88
N LEU A 733 -28.13 -46.53 16.45
CA LEU A 733 -27.19 -45.66 15.77
C LEU A 733 -25.84 -46.35 15.49
N ARG A 734 -25.37 -47.18 16.43
CA ARG A 734 -24.16 -48.00 16.24
C ARG A 734 -24.36 -49.06 15.16
N GLU A 735 -25.45 -49.82 15.21
CA GLU A 735 -25.75 -50.91 14.29
C GLU A 735 -25.94 -50.42 12.86
N GLN A 736 -26.76 -49.38 12.65
CA GLN A 736 -27.05 -48.87 11.31
C GLN A 736 -26.05 -47.83 10.82
N GLY A 737 -25.30 -47.18 11.71
CA GLY A 737 -24.33 -46.14 11.42
C GLY A 737 -22.96 -46.64 10.97
N PHE A 738 -22.68 -47.93 11.08
CA PHE A 738 -21.41 -48.53 10.69
C PHE A 738 -21.60 -49.50 9.54
N ASP A 739 -20.75 -49.41 8.52
CA ASP A 739 -20.67 -50.30 7.37
C ASP A 739 -19.22 -50.78 7.20
N PRO A 740 -18.98 -52.10 7.08
CA PRO A 740 -17.63 -52.64 6.94
C PRO A 740 -16.83 -52.09 5.74
N LYS A 741 -17.51 -51.68 4.65
CA LYS A 741 -16.89 -51.10 3.46
C LYS A 741 -16.73 -49.59 3.52
N PHE A 742 -17.69 -48.90 4.13
CA PHE A 742 -17.77 -47.43 4.12
C PHE A 742 -17.44 -46.81 5.50
N GLY A 743 -17.07 -47.62 6.48
CA GLY A 743 -16.72 -47.19 7.84
C GLY A 743 -17.88 -46.45 8.52
N ALA A 744 -17.61 -45.34 9.17
CA ALA A 744 -18.59 -44.48 9.84
C ALA A 744 -19.32 -43.51 8.93
N ARG A 745 -19.11 -43.56 7.60
CA ARG A 745 -19.72 -42.57 6.63
C ARG A 745 -21.26 -42.56 6.70
N PRO A 746 -21.96 -43.73 6.90
CA PRO A 746 -23.41 -43.74 7.02
C PRO A 746 -23.94 -43.06 8.27
N LEU A 747 -23.15 -42.96 9.36
CA LEU A 747 -23.60 -42.46 10.66
C LEU A 747 -24.33 -41.12 10.60
N ALA A 748 -23.78 -40.12 9.88
CA ALA A 748 -24.41 -38.82 9.76
C ALA A 748 -25.80 -38.87 9.10
N SER A 749 -25.96 -39.74 8.08
CA SER A 749 -27.24 -39.93 7.40
C SER A 749 -28.23 -40.67 8.29
N VAL A 750 -27.77 -41.68 9.02
CA VAL A 750 -28.59 -42.44 9.98
C VAL A 750 -29.01 -41.56 11.14
N PHE A 751 -28.09 -40.76 11.71
CA PHE A 751 -28.39 -39.82 12.79
C PHE A 751 -29.43 -38.77 12.34
N ASN A 752 -29.30 -38.29 11.14
CA ASN A 752 -30.29 -37.34 10.57
C ASN A 752 -31.67 -37.99 10.41
N ARG A 753 -31.71 -39.24 9.95
CA ARG A 753 -32.97 -39.98 9.75
C ARG A 753 -33.62 -40.36 11.08
N VAL A 754 -32.84 -40.91 12.01
CA VAL A 754 -33.32 -41.47 13.27
C VAL A 754 -33.60 -40.37 14.30
N VAL A 755 -32.72 -39.35 14.40
CA VAL A 755 -32.80 -38.33 15.46
C VAL A 755 -33.33 -37.01 14.95
N ASN A 756 -32.67 -36.38 13.96
CA ASN A 756 -32.95 -35.01 13.60
C ASN A 756 -34.33 -34.83 12.95
N ARG A 757 -34.75 -35.75 12.07
CA ARG A 757 -36.07 -35.64 11.42
C ARG A 757 -37.26 -35.79 12.37
N PRO A 758 -37.27 -36.79 13.27
CA PRO A 758 -38.33 -36.86 14.30
C PRO A 758 -38.31 -35.66 15.22
N LEU A 759 -37.13 -35.23 15.69
CA LEU A 759 -36.97 -34.06 16.55
C LEU A 759 -37.53 -32.79 15.90
N ALA A 760 -37.21 -32.55 14.63
CA ALA A 760 -37.72 -31.41 13.90
C ALA A 760 -39.25 -31.40 13.80
N LYS A 761 -39.89 -32.56 13.64
CA LYS A 761 -41.36 -32.68 13.62
C LYS A 761 -41.98 -32.33 14.99
N GLU A 762 -41.39 -32.78 16.10
CA GLU A 762 -41.86 -32.48 17.45
C GLU A 762 -41.71 -31.00 17.82
N ILE A 763 -40.56 -30.37 17.41
CA ILE A 763 -40.34 -28.93 17.61
C ILE A 763 -41.33 -28.10 16.78
N LEU A 764 -41.53 -28.46 15.48
CA LEU A 764 -42.44 -27.72 14.60
C LEU A 764 -43.92 -27.90 15.00
N ALA A 765 -44.26 -29.05 15.60
CA ALA A 765 -45.60 -29.31 16.13
C ALA A 765 -45.87 -28.59 17.50
N GLY A 766 -44.87 -27.86 18.03
CA GLY A 766 -45.00 -27.18 19.33
C GLY A 766 -45.07 -28.10 20.54
N ARG A 767 -44.73 -29.39 20.39
CA ARG A 767 -44.78 -30.38 21.48
C ARG A 767 -43.50 -30.42 22.34
N MET A 768 -42.44 -29.74 21.93
CA MET A 768 -41.21 -29.57 22.69
C MET A 768 -40.99 -28.10 23.05
N LEU A 769 -40.97 -27.84 24.35
CA LEU A 769 -40.67 -26.54 24.96
C LEU A 769 -39.22 -26.53 25.47
N GLU A 770 -38.79 -25.43 26.08
CA GLU A 770 -37.50 -25.36 26.76
C GLU A 770 -37.38 -26.47 27.82
N GLY A 771 -36.27 -27.22 27.81
CA GLY A 771 -36.04 -28.32 28.76
C GLY A 771 -35.15 -29.42 28.24
N LYS A 772 -34.91 -30.42 29.10
CA LYS A 772 -34.15 -31.62 28.76
C LYS A 772 -35.07 -32.77 28.34
N TYR A 773 -34.71 -33.45 27.29
CA TYR A 773 -35.47 -34.56 26.73
C TYR A 773 -34.57 -35.73 26.46
N ARG A 774 -35.05 -36.97 26.83
CA ARG A 774 -34.41 -38.20 26.45
C ARG A 774 -35.05 -38.74 25.17
N ALA A 775 -34.25 -39.04 24.22
CA ALA A 775 -34.66 -39.66 22.96
C ALA A 775 -34.58 -41.22 23.10
N ASP A 776 -35.73 -41.85 23.17
CA ASP A 776 -35.90 -43.29 23.37
C ASP A 776 -36.40 -43.97 22.10
N TRP A 777 -35.72 -45.02 21.67
CA TRP A 777 -36.12 -45.87 20.54
C TRP A 777 -37.00 -47.04 21.01
N ASN A 778 -38.24 -47.10 20.53
CA ASN A 778 -39.18 -48.14 20.93
C ASN A 778 -39.27 -49.35 19.96
N GLY A 779 -38.34 -49.46 19.02
CA GLY A 779 -38.33 -50.48 17.96
C GLY A 779 -38.81 -50.04 16.60
N GLU A 780 -39.68 -48.97 16.53
CA GLU A 780 -40.18 -48.43 15.24
C GLU A 780 -39.96 -46.92 15.11
N LEU A 781 -40.15 -46.19 16.21
CA LEU A 781 -40.10 -44.71 16.22
C LEU A 781 -39.27 -44.17 17.38
N LEU A 782 -38.67 -43.02 17.21
CA LEU A 782 -38.01 -42.27 18.28
C LEU A 782 -39.06 -41.45 19.04
N GLN A 783 -39.09 -41.58 20.37
CA GLN A 783 -39.94 -40.80 21.29
C GLN A 783 -39.06 -39.90 22.13
N PHE A 784 -39.55 -38.69 22.39
CA PHE A 784 -38.87 -37.74 23.25
C PHE A 784 -39.60 -37.59 24.58
N VAL A 785 -38.96 -38.06 25.65
CA VAL A 785 -39.52 -38.08 27.02
C VAL A 785 -38.88 -36.90 27.78
N SER A 786 -39.70 -36.02 28.34
CA SER A 786 -39.17 -34.91 29.15
C SER A 786 -38.52 -35.47 30.44
N ILE A 787 -37.31 -35.02 30.71
CA ILE A 787 -36.60 -35.32 31.98
C ILE A 787 -36.93 -34.17 32.94
N PRO A 788 -37.65 -34.38 34.02
CA PRO A 788 -37.92 -33.35 35.00
C PRO A 788 -36.62 -32.89 35.65
N GLU A 789 -36.33 -31.59 35.60
CA GLU A 789 -35.22 -31.02 36.37
C GLU A 789 -35.49 -31.25 37.85
N PHE A 790 -34.61 -31.94 38.57
CA PHE A 790 -34.55 -31.89 40.01
C PHE A 790 -34.32 -30.42 40.43
N ALA A 791 -35.32 -29.83 41.04
CA ALA A 791 -35.22 -28.49 41.65
C ALA A 791 -34.17 -28.55 42.78
N GLY A 792 -32.94 -28.21 42.45
CA GLY A 792 -31.88 -28.27 43.45
C GLY A 792 -30.52 -27.91 42.86
N SER A 793 -30.31 -26.63 42.58
CA SER A 793 -29.12 -25.84 42.93
C SER A 793 -29.17 -24.46 42.23
N LYS A 794 -29.90 -23.52 42.84
CA LYS A 794 -29.45 -22.11 42.82
C LYS A 794 -28.26 -22.08 43.78
N LEU A 795 -27.07 -21.92 43.21
CA LEU A 795 -25.91 -21.32 43.85
C LEU A 795 -25.08 -20.63 42.80
#